data_234e4f3e53750343cc6ccb9ac1e093ea
#
_entry.id   234e4f3e53750343cc6ccb9ac1e093ea
#
_cell.length_a   1.000
_cell.length_b   1.000
_cell.length_c   1.000
_cell.angle_alpha   90.00
_cell.angle_beta   90.00
_cell.angle_gamma   90.00
#
_symmetry.space_group_name_H-M   'P 1'
#
loop_
_entity.id
_entity.type
_entity.pdbx_description
1 polymer ?
#
loop_
_entity_poly.entity_id
_entity_poly.type
_entity_poly.pdbx_seq_one_letter_code
_entity_poly.pdbx_strand_id
1 'polypeptide(L)'
;LFDGAHGGSADGNGALPGPPPAGEDAASLHDIAQTRYLNYALSVITSRALPDVRDGMKPVHRRIIYTMWQNGLRADVKHRKCATVVGDVMGRYHPHGDGSIYEALVRMAQPFMMRATLVDGSGNFGSLDGDPAAAMRYTECRLTPIAAETINEIGQGTVHFRPNYDGTKEEPVVLPSKVPNLLLNGSAGIAVGMATNIPPHNLGEICNALLKVLDDPEIKEYQLVANDAIRGPDFPTGGQVLNTRDELREIYKTGEGAVKMRATWEKGPLTRSAQALFITSIPYGVNKSQLVEAIASIVVERKMPLLTDVKDVSTDDVRIELQLKRDAEIDKVMAYLFKNSDLQRNFSVNLTCLIPTDNPEVCRPERLGLKAILWHFLHFRLEVVTKRLTHELEQLRGRIHTLEGFAFAFDILDDLIKIIRASEGKADAASRILKKYGIEPHGPRKPRDDGFDPEQVDDILELKLYRLARLEINLIREELAERNKRAKEIRKLLDEETAIGRWGIVRKEIEELAATYGKEPKNKRRTLIEAAENEVEYTAEDFIVAEDNHVLVTADGWVKRQKEINPETTRLREGDRILALVAGSTRATVAFFSNFGTAYTCRIIDIPATTGHGEPIQKLFKLKDGEKIVAAISMDDRVLPPKATAIDPKAPDAAPKLHGLAVTSDGYSLRFGLDGYREISTRSGRKFARPADGAEVLLASAVLGSEIVICASRERRVLLCKADEINFLSGPGKGVLLIKLDKTDRLLAVITATDDRDTLTVKTTMGGEQRLNTGRYKITGRGGRGHEFVSRGQIAEVIYEPVKAPAALVGEAK
;
A
#
# COMPACT_ATOMS: atom_id res chain seq x y z
N LEU A 1 -1.46 -8.53 37.25
CA LEU A 1 -1.84 -8.80 38.63
C LEU A 1 -2.93 -9.88 38.63
N PHE A 2 -2.50 -11.11 38.66
CA PHE A 2 -3.29 -12.27 39.09
C PHE A 2 -2.38 -13.02 40.05
N ASP A 3 -2.85 -13.19 41.27
CA ASP A 3 -2.56 -14.34 42.12
C ASP A 3 -3.56 -14.38 43.26
N GLY A 4 -4.14 -15.50 43.45
CA GLY A 4 -4.16 -16.35 44.55
C GLY A 4 -5.53 -16.90 44.87
N ALA A 5 -5.76 -18.14 44.44
CA ALA A 5 -6.86 -19.00 44.94
C ALA A 5 -6.61 -19.44 46.38
N HIS A 6 -7.70 -19.57 47.16
CA HIS A 6 -7.98 -20.79 47.90
C HIS A 6 -9.39 -20.77 48.47
N GLY A 7 -10.01 -21.91 48.38
CA GLY A 7 -11.38 -22.25 48.59
C GLY A 7 -11.89 -22.27 50.04
N GLY A 8 -13.21 -22.35 50.16
CA GLY A 8 -13.96 -22.52 51.36
C GLY A 8 -15.46 -22.61 51.06
N SER A 9 -15.97 -23.77 51.20
CA SER A 9 -17.32 -24.37 51.19
C SER A 9 -18.56 -23.45 51.27
N ALA A 10 -19.56 -23.95 50.58
CA ALA A 10 -20.98 -23.52 50.57
C ALA A 10 -21.64 -23.53 51.95
N ASP A 11 -22.52 -22.53 52.15
CA ASP A 11 -23.88 -22.80 52.63
C ASP A 11 -24.80 -21.60 52.39
N GLY A 12 -26.03 -21.91 52.02
CA GLY A 12 -27.10 -21.18 51.43
C GLY A 12 -27.63 -19.92 52.14
N ASN A 13 -28.15 -19.07 51.46
CA ASN A 13 -29.42 -18.42 51.33
C ASN A 13 -29.35 -17.17 50.45
N GLY A 14 -30.10 -17.18 49.39
CA GLY A 14 -30.15 -16.09 48.46
C GLY A 14 -30.80 -14.84 49.02
N ALA A 15 -30.00 -13.78 49.09
CA ALA A 15 -30.48 -12.41 48.97
C ALA A 15 -29.48 -11.73 48.02
N LEU A 16 -29.97 -11.24 46.91
CA LEU A 16 -29.20 -10.35 46.04
C LEU A 16 -28.67 -9.20 46.88
N PRO A 17 -27.40 -8.87 46.88
CA PRO A 17 -26.89 -7.68 47.55
C PRO A 17 -27.61 -6.44 47.00
N GLY A 18 -28.15 -5.65 47.89
CA GLY A 18 -28.73 -4.35 47.60
C GLY A 18 -27.72 -3.43 46.93
N PRO A 19 -28.15 -2.37 46.22
CA PRO A 19 -27.25 -1.43 45.61
C PRO A 19 -26.28 -0.84 46.64
N PRO A 20 -24.98 -0.68 46.30
CA PRO A 20 -24.04 -0.08 47.24
C PRO A 20 -24.48 1.34 47.62
N PRO A 21 -24.13 1.82 48.85
CA PRO A 21 -24.51 3.15 49.29
C PRO A 21 -24.01 4.21 48.33
N ALA A 22 -24.89 5.18 48.03
CA ALA A 22 -24.53 6.34 47.23
C ALA A 22 -23.53 7.21 48.02
N GLY A 23 -22.29 7.10 47.68
CA GLY A 23 -21.17 7.87 48.22
C GLY A 23 -19.86 7.43 47.57
N GLU A 24 -19.30 8.33 46.78
CA GLU A 24 -17.98 8.29 46.15
C GLU A 24 -17.91 7.61 44.77
N ASP A 25 -17.87 8.48 43.75
CA ASP A 25 -17.35 8.25 42.41
C ASP A 25 -17.88 7.06 41.59
N ALA A 26 -19.17 6.88 41.53
CA ALA A 26 -19.80 6.02 40.51
C ALA A 26 -19.78 6.74 39.14
N ALA A 27 -18.61 6.83 38.53
CA ALA A 27 -18.54 7.24 37.13
C ALA A 27 -19.18 6.14 36.26
N SER A 28 -20.05 6.52 35.34
CA SER A 28 -20.65 5.61 34.37
C SER A 28 -19.54 4.81 33.64
N LEU A 29 -19.73 3.50 33.48
CA LEU A 29 -18.81 2.69 32.70
C LEU A 29 -18.58 3.28 31.30
N HIS A 30 -19.61 3.94 30.75
CA HIS A 30 -19.53 4.64 29.47
C HIS A 30 -18.55 5.81 29.55
N ASP A 31 -18.63 6.66 30.56
CA ASP A 31 -17.75 7.84 30.69
C ASP A 31 -16.30 7.44 30.96
N ILE A 32 -16.10 6.39 31.76
CA ILE A 32 -14.76 5.82 32.00
C ILE A 32 -14.18 5.25 30.72
N ALA A 33 -14.98 4.47 29.96
CA ALA A 33 -14.54 3.87 28.70
C ALA A 33 -14.24 4.97 27.66
N GLN A 34 -15.07 5.98 27.53
CA GLN A 34 -14.89 7.11 26.63
C GLN A 34 -13.62 7.90 26.98
N THR A 35 -13.43 8.23 28.25
CA THR A 35 -12.25 8.98 28.71
C THR A 35 -10.96 8.19 28.49
N ARG A 36 -10.96 6.90 28.84
CA ARG A 36 -9.79 6.02 28.62
C ARG A 36 -9.48 5.82 27.14
N TYR A 37 -10.51 5.68 26.30
CA TYR A 37 -10.34 5.56 24.85
C TYR A 37 -9.79 6.85 24.25
N LEU A 38 -10.28 8.00 24.68
CA LEU A 38 -9.77 9.30 24.24
C LEU A 38 -8.30 9.49 24.65
N ASN A 39 -7.94 9.17 25.88
CA ASN A 39 -6.56 9.23 26.36
C ASN A 39 -5.65 8.27 25.59
N TYR A 40 -6.13 7.06 25.31
CA TYR A 40 -5.42 6.09 24.46
C TYR A 40 -5.23 6.65 23.05
N ALA A 41 -6.29 7.16 22.42
CA ALA A 41 -6.24 7.75 21.08
C ALA A 41 -5.24 8.92 21.01
N LEU A 42 -5.28 9.84 21.97
CA LEU A 42 -4.32 10.95 22.06
C LEU A 42 -2.89 10.44 22.21
N SER A 43 -2.66 9.47 23.10
CA SER A 43 -1.34 8.85 23.29
C SER A 43 -0.82 8.19 22.00
N VAL A 44 -1.68 7.47 21.25
CA VAL A 44 -1.28 6.86 19.96
C VAL A 44 -0.94 7.93 18.93
N ILE A 45 -1.69 9.02 18.87
CA ILE A 45 -1.45 10.12 17.93
C ILE A 45 -0.13 10.83 18.26
N THR A 46 0.02 11.33 19.50
CA THR A 46 1.11 12.24 19.88
C THR A 46 2.41 11.52 20.26
N SER A 47 2.31 10.28 20.80
CA SER A 47 3.44 9.60 21.42
C SER A 47 3.86 8.30 20.74
N ARG A 48 3.25 7.94 19.58
CA ARG A 48 3.58 6.67 18.91
C ARG A 48 3.64 6.76 17.40
N ALA A 49 2.54 7.19 16.74
CA ALA A 49 2.33 6.93 15.32
C ALA A 49 2.84 8.02 14.40
N LEU A 50 2.71 9.30 14.79
CA LEU A 50 3.03 10.44 13.94
C LEU A 50 4.45 10.97 14.21
N PRO A 51 5.18 11.38 13.13
CA PRO A 51 6.47 12.04 13.26
C PRO A 51 6.32 13.52 13.62
N ASP A 52 7.30 14.10 14.32
CA ASP A 52 7.39 15.53 14.54
C ASP A 52 7.96 16.23 13.29
N VAL A 53 7.36 17.35 12.91
CA VAL A 53 7.77 18.10 11.70
C VAL A 53 9.21 18.61 11.79
N ARG A 54 9.71 18.88 13.00
CA ARG A 54 11.02 19.47 13.27
C ARG A 54 12.18 18.51 13.04
N ASP A 55 12.10 17.28 13.56
CA ASP A 55 13.16 16.27 13.47
C ASP A 55 12.78 15.04 12.61
N GLY A 56 11.51 14.95 12.16
CA GLY A 56 11.02 13.84 11.36
C GLY A 56 10.96 12.50 12.07
N MET A 57 11.02 12.48 13.40
CA MET A 57 11.13 11.25 14.16
C MET A 57 9.88 10.96 14.99
N LYS A 58 9.57 9.67 15.10
CA LYS A 58 8.65 9.18 16.12
C LYS A 58 9.39 9.05 17.44
N PRO A 59 8.70 9.03 18.59
CA PRO A 59 9.36 8.93 19.91
C PRO A 59 10.33 7.75 20.04
N VAL A 60 10.00 6.58 19.49
CA VAL A 60 10.90 5.41 19.54
C VAL A 60 12.21 5.65 18.79
N HIS A 61 12.17 6.25 17.60
CA HIS A 61 13.36 6.57 16.81
C HIS A 61 14.24 7.58 17.54
N ARG A 62 13.64 8.65 18.08
CA ARG A 62 14.32 9.70 18.84
C ARG A 62 15.02 9.11 20.06
N ARG A 63 14.36 8.25 20.82
CA ARG A 63 14.90 7.57 22.00
C ARG A 63 16.07 6.65 21.66
N ILE A 64 15.99 5.91 20.54
CA ILE A 64 17.09 5.06 20.07
C ILE A 64 18.32 5.91 19.73
N ILE A 65 18.18 6.96 18.92
CA ILE A 65 19.31 7.83 18.53
C ILE A 65 19.89 8.54 19.75
N TYR A 66 19.06 9.06 20.66
CA TYR A 66 19.50 9.71 21.89
C TYR A 66 20.27 8.74 22.79
N THR A 67 19.79 7.52 22.98
CA THR A 67 20.48 6.48 23.76
C THR A 67 21.81 6.09 23.13
N MET A 68 21.86 5.93 21.81
CA MET A 68 23.11 5.64 21.10
C MET A 68 24.12 6.77 21.27
N TRP A 69 23.69 8.03 21.21
CA TRP A 69 24.54 9.18 21.45
C TRP A 69 25.06 9.22 22.91
N GLN A 70 24.19 9.01 23.90
CA GLN A 70 24.60 8.94 25.31
C GLN A 70 25.61 7.83 25.57
N ASN A 71 25.48 6.69 24.88
CA ASN A 71 26.40 5.57 24.97
C ASN A 71 27.68 5.79 24.15
N GLY A 72 27.89 6.95 23.54
CA GLY A 72 29.05 7.29 22.75
C GLY A 72 29.19 6.51 21.45
N LEU A 73 28.08 5.96 20.89
CA LEU A 73 28.08 5.17 19.66
C LEU A 73 28.11 6.05 18.41
N ARG A 74 29.16 6.84 18.26
CA ARG A 74 29.36 7.73 17.11
C ARG A 74 29.83 6.94 15.88
N ALA A 75 29.85 7.61 14.73
CA ALA A 75 30.22 6.98 13.45
C ALA A 75 31.67 6.47 13.38
N ASP A 76 32.55 7.00 14.19
CA ASP A 76 34.00 6.71 14.21
C ASP A 76 34.40 5.64 15.26
N VAL A 77 33.46 5.17 16.06
CA VAL A 77 33.74 4.15 17.10
C VAL A 77 33.37 2.74 16.65
N LYS A 78 33.82 1.72 17.38
CA LYS A 78 33.44 0.32 17.13
C LYS A 78 31.93 0.12 17.36
N HIS A 79 31.34 -0.75 16.55
CA HIS A 79 29.96 -1.19 16.75
C HIS A 79 29.76 -1.85 18.11
N ARG A 80 28.56 -1.75 18.67
CA ARG A 80 28.13 -2.47 19.88
C ARG A 80 26.88 -3.30 19.59
N LYS A 81 26.68 -4.34 20.39
CA LYS A 81 25.49 -5.22 20.26
C LYS A 81 24.20 -4.43 20.32
N CYS A 82 23.28 -4.68 19.38
CA CYS A 82 21.95 -4.05 19.35
C CYS A 82 21.18 -4.34 20.64
N ALA A 83 21.36 -5.52 21.24
CA ALA A 83 20.73 -5.88 22.51
C ALA A 83 21.06 -4.90 23.66
N THR A 84 22.28 -4.34 23.70
CA THR A 84 22.64 -3.32 24.69
C THR A 84 21.87 -2.03 24.48
N VAL A 85 21.76 -1.56 23.22
CA VAL A 85 20.99 -0.35 22.89
C VAL A 85 19.51 -0.54 23.19
N VAL A 86 18.92 -1.66 22.77
CA VAL A 86 17.50 -1.99 23.01
C VAL A 86 17.20 -2.05 24.50
N GLY A 87 18.06 -2.71 25.30
CA GLY A 87 17.91 -2.79 26.75
C GLY A 87 17.97 -1.42 27.42
N ASP A 88 18.93 -0.57 27.03
CA ASP A 88 19.05 0.79 27.56
C ASP A 88 17.85 1.68 27.17
N VAL A 89 17.35 1.58 25.93
CA VAL A 89 16.16 2.32 25.49
C VAL A 89 14.93 1.88 26.28
N MET A 90 14.73 0.57 26.43
CA MET A 90 13.59 0.01 27.16
C MET A 90 13.62 0.39 28.65
N GLY A 91 14.76 0.24 29.28
CA GLY A 91 14.90 0.51 30.72
C GLY A 91 14.87 1.98 31.10
N ARG A 92 15.28 2.88 30.18
CA ARG A 92 15.40 4.31 30.55
C ARG A 92 14.29 5.19 29.96
N TYR A 93 13.76 4.88 28.77
CA TYR A 93 12.94 5.84 28.02
C TYR A 93 11.66 5.26 27.42
N HIS A 94 11.65 3.98 27.02
CA HIS A 94 10.55 3.42 26.22
C HIS A 94 9.96 2.16 26.85
N PRO A 95 8.91 2.26 27.71
CA PRO A 95 8.37 1.13 28.47
C PRO A 95 7.47 0.23 27.61
N HIS A 96 8.04 -0.32 26.54
CA HIS A 96 7.37 -1.21 25.60
C HIS A 96 8.25 -2.42 25.26
N GLY A 97 7.69 -3.42 24.59
CA GLY A 97 8.42 -4.64 24.26
C GLY A 97 9.72 -4.41 23.46
N ASP A 98 10.76 -5.15 23.78
CA ASP A 98 12.07 -5.09 23.15
C ASP A 98 12.04 -5.36 21.64
N GLY A 99 11.15 -6.25 21.19
CA GLY A 99 10.94 -6.54 19.77
C GLY A 99 10.58 -5.31 18.95
N SER A 100 9.66 -4.46 19.46
CA SER A 100 9.25 -3.24 18.76
C SER A 100 10.36 -2.19 18.66
N ILE A 101 11.20 -2.09 19.71
CA ILE A 101 12.36 -1.21 19.72
C ILE A 101 13.41 -1.72 18.73
N TYR A 102 13.65 -3.03 18.72
CA TYR A 102 14.62 -3.65 17.81
C TYR A 102 14.19 -3.51 16.36
N GLU A 103 12.90 -3.75 16.03
CA GLU A 103 12.37 -3.54 14.67
C GLU A 103 12.54 -2.09 14.19
N ALA A 104 12.33 -1.10 15.07
CA ALA A 104 12.55 0.30 14.74
C ALA A 104 14.04 0.59 14.46
N LEU A 105 14.95 0.03 15.28
CA LEU A 105 16.39 0.13 15.06
C LEU A 105 16.80 -0.53 13.75
N VAL A 106 16.30 -1.73 13.47
CA VAL A 106 16.56 -2.47 12.22
C VAL A 106 16.15 -1.65 11.00
N ARG A 107 14.93 -1.09 11.00
CA ARG A 107 14.45 -0.24 9.89
C ARG A 107 15.36 0.96 9.63
N MET A 108 15.88 1.61 10.67
CA MET A 108 16.82 2.72 10.54
C MET A 108 18.17 2.32 9.95
N ALA A 109 18.52 1.02 9.94
CA ALA A 109 19.73 0.48 9.33
C ALA A 109 19.54 -0.07 7.92
N GLN A 110 18.30 -0.24 7.44
CA GLN A 110 18.00 -0.86 6.15
C GLN A 110 18.12 0.13 4.98
N PRO A 111 19.05 -0.04 4.03
CA PRO A 111 19.26 0.89 2.92
C PRO A 111 18.15 0.82 1.85
N PHE A 112 17.30 -0.21 1.89
CA PHE A 112 16.12 -0.36 1.04
C PHE A 112 14.83 0.21 1.67
N MET A 113 14.86 0.54 2.98
CA MET A 113 13.76 1.20 3.68
C MET A 113 14.01 2.69 3.90
N MET A 114 15.26 3.08 4.15
CA MET A 114 15.65 4.46 4.42
C MET A 114 16.40 5.05 3.23
N ARG A 115 16.05 6.27 2.85
CA ARG A 115 16.79 7.00 1.79
C ARG A 115 18.22 7.35 2.23
N ALA A 116 18.34 7.66 3.51
CA ALA A 116 19.61 7.79 4.21
C ALA A 116 19.52 7.07 5.55
N THR A 117 20.27 6.00 5.73
CA THR A 117 20.27 5.22 6.98
C THR A 117 20.80 6.05 8.15
N LEU A 118 20.14 5.94 9.31
CA LEU A 118 20.55 6.61 10.53
C LEU A 118 21.40 5.71 11.44
N VAL A 119 21.28 4.42 11.24
CA VAL A 119 22.03 3.40 11.95
C VAL A 119 22.94 2.69 10.96
N ASP A 120 24.24 2.58 11.33
CA ASP A 120 25.23 1.74 10.65
C ASP A 120 25.23 0.38 11.34
N GLY A 121 24.69 -0.63 10.64
CA GLY A 121 24.51 -1.98 11.16
C GLY A 121 25.60 -2.95 10.69
N SER A 122 26.06 -3.83 11.58
CA SER A 122 26.94 -4.95 11.27
C SER A 122 26.24 -6.27 11.56
N GLY A 123 26.15 -7.15 10.56
CA GLY A 123 25.41 -8.41 10.59
C GLY A 123 24.21 -8.40 9.68
N ASN A 124 23.29 -9.34 9.87
CA ASN A 124 22.08 -9.47 9.04
C ASN A 124 20.95 -8.59 9.61
N PHE A 125 20.57 -7.56 8.87
CA PHE A 125 19.45 -6.65 9.15
C PHE A 125 18.23 -6.89 8.24
N GLY A 126 18.12 -8.10 7.66
CA GLY A 126 17.05 -8.45 6.75
C GLY A 126 17.35 -8.12 5.29
N SER A 127 16.46 -8.50 4.38
CA SER A 127 16.62 -8.34 2.94
C SER A 127 15.34 -7.84 2.26
N LEU A 128 15.46 -7.49 0.97
CA LEU A 128 14.30 -7.18 0.09
C LEU A 128 13.41 -8.41 -0.16
N ASP A 129 13.94 -9.61 0.08
CA ASP A 129 13.19 -10.87 -0.05
C ASP A 129 12.24 -11.11 1.13
N GLY A 130 12.29 -10.22 2.14
CA GLY A 130 11.47 -10.33 3.32
C GLY A 130 12.06 -11.19 4.42
N ASP A 131 13.33 -11.57 4.30
CA ASP A 131 14.04 -12.24 5.39
C ASP A 131 14.09 -11.34 6.63
N PRO A 132 13.80 -11.86 7.82
CA PRO A 132 13.89 -11.10 9.05
C PRO A 132 15.33 -10.79 9.41
N ALA A 133 15.55 -9.71 10.17
CA ALA A 133 16.84 -9.47 10.79
C ALA A 133 17.22 -10.59 11.76
N ALA A 134 18.50 -10.85 11.90
CA ALA A 134 19.01 -11.77 12.93
C ALA A 134 18.69 -11.22 14.33
N ALA A 135 18.61 -12.11 15.34
CA ALA A 135 18.29 -11.69 16.69
C ALA A 135 19.32 -10.65 17.20
N MET A 136 18.84 -9.67 17.98
CA MET A 136 19.60 -8.49 18.45
C MET A 136 20.90 -8.82 19.19
N ARG A 137 21.06 -10.05 19.71
CA ARG A 137 22.29 -10.53 20.34
C ARG A 137 23.41 -10.81 19.34
N TYR A 138 23.09 -10.99 18.06
CA TYR A 138 24.08 -11.22 16.99
C TYR A 138 24.45 -9.96 16.23
N THR A 139 23.49 -9.04 16.03
CA THR A 139 23.69 -7.80 15.29
C THR A 139 24.36 -6.74 16.14
N GLU A 140 25.11 -5.85 15.48
CA GLU A 140 25.79 -4.72 16.10
C GLU A 140 25.44 -3.42 15.38
N CYS A 141 25.49 -2.31 16.08
CA CYS A 141 25.11 -1.01 15.55
C CYS A 141 25.94 0.15 16.09
N ARG A 142 25.98 1.24 15.34
CA ARG A 142 26.45 2.58 15.71
C ARG A 142 25.70 3.63 14.87
N LEU A 143 25.85 4.92 15.20
CA LEU A 143 25.26 5.99 14.40
C LEU A 143 26.02 6.17 13.08
N THR A 144 25.31 6.55 12.03
CA THR A 144 25.92 7.01 10.78
C THR A 144 26.39 8.47 10.90
N PRO A 145 27.27 8.96 10.01
CA PRO A 145 27.66 10.38 10.00
C PRO A 145 26.46 11.33 9.87
N ILE A 146 25.48 11.01 9.03
CA ILE A 146 24.28 11.85 8.85
C ILE A 146 23.38 11.83 10.10
N ALA A 147 23.33 10.72 10.85
CA ALA A 147 22.61 10.66 12.12
C ALA A 147 23.26 11.57 13.18
N ALA A 148 24.59 11.71 13.16
CA ALA A 148 25.27 12.64 14.04
C ALA A 148 24.82 14.08 13.82
N GLU A 149 24.54 14.50 12.58
CA GLU A 149 24.00 15.84 12.27
C GLU A 149 22.60 16.08 12.83
N THR A 150 21.89 15.04 13.23
CA THR A 150 20.58 15.17 13.88
C THR A 150 20.67 15.45 15.37
N ILE A 151 21.83 15.20 16.03
CA ILE A 151 21.93 15.17 17.50
C ILE A 151 23.13 15.93 18.07
N ASN A 152 24.18 16.21 17.33
CA ASN A 152 25.44 16.76 17.86
C ASN A 152 25.30 18.04 18.69
N GLU A 153 24.25 18.83 18.48
CA GLU A 153 24.01 20.09 19.20
C GLU A 153 23.21 19.91 20.50
N ILE A 154 22.82 18.67 20.86
CA ILE A 154 21.89 18.42 21.98
C ILE A 154 22.45 18.85 23.33
N GLY A 155 23.78 18.78 23.54
CA GLY A 155 24.47 19.23 24.77
C GLY A 155 24.62 20.75 24.89
N GLN A 156 24.09 21.55 23.98
CA GLN A 156 24.25 23.01 23.92
C GLN A 156 22.95 23.75 24.26
N GLY A 157 22.08 23.15 25.06
CA GLY A 157 20.81 23.78 25.47
C GLY A 157 19.84 24.09 24.35
N THR A 158 19.97 23.42 23.20
CA THR A 158 19.26 23.75 21.95
C THR A 158 17.81 23.33 21.91
N VAL A 159 17.42 22.35 22.72
CA VAL A 159 16.06 21.76 22.75
C VAL A 159 15.55 21.62 24.18
N HIS A 160 14.24 21.52 24.33
CA HIS A 160 13.62 21.25 25.62
C HIS A 160 13.73 19.77 25.98
N PHE A 161 13.89 19.50 27.28
CA PHE A 161 13.85 18.18 27.88
C PHE A 161 12.60 18.03 28.72
N ARG A 162 12.14 16.80 28.87
CA ARG A 162 11.01 16.45 29.74
C ARG A 162 11.37 15.18 30.55
N PRO A 163 10.73 14.96 31.70
CA PRO A 163 10.89 13.71 32.43
C PRO A 163 10.52 12.52 31.55
N ASN A 164 11.23 11.40 31.72
CA ASN A 164 10.88 10.12 31.15
C ASN A 164 9.65 9.53 31.86
N TYR A 165 9.23 8.31 31.49
CA TYR A 165 8.02 7.67 31.98
C TYR A 165 7.95 7.45 33.50
N ASP A 166 9.09 7.36 34.20
CA ASP A 166 9.20 7.13 35.67
C ASP A 166 9.77 8.35 36.42
N GLY A 167 10.07 9.45 35.74
CA GLY A 167 10.62 10.67 36.32
C GLY A 167 12.08 10.58 36.79
N THR A 168 12.79 9.47 36.53
CA THR A 168 14.17 9.28 36.96
C THR A 168 15.22 9.84 36.04
N LYS A 169 14.86 10.09 34.77
CA LYS A 169 15.71 10.64 33.71
C LYS A 169 14.95 11.68 32.91
N GLU A 170 15.70 12.43 32.14
CA GLU A 170 15.16 13.37 31.16
C GLU A 170 15.42 12.88 29.74
N GLU A 171 14.42 13.09 28.87
CA GLU A 171 14.50 12.81 27.44
C GLU A 171 14.24 14.09 26.63
N PRO A 172 14.87 14.25 25.46
CA PRO A 172 14.61 15.40 24.60
C PRO A 172 13.21 15.31 23.99
N VAL A 173 12.48 16.42 23.99
CA VAL A 173 11.18 16.53 23.31
C VAL A 173 11.35 16.36 21.80
N VAL A 174 12.46 16.91 21.26
CA VAL A 174 12.82 16.88 19.83
C VAL A 174 14.34 16.89 19.72
N LEU A 175 14.92 16.30 18.66
CA LEU A 175 16.36 16.42 18.40
C LEU A 175 16.69 17.73 17.65
N PRO A 176 17.85 18.36 17.90
CA PRO A 176 18.29 19.61 17.25
C PRO A 176 18.76 19.35 15.80
N SER A 177 17.93 18.69 15.00
CA SER A 177 18.32 18.17 13.68
C SER A 177 18.72 19.27 12.70
N LYS A 178 19.94 19.17 12.12
CA LYS A 178 20.32 19.93 10.92
C LYS A 178 19.81 19.29 9.64
N VAL A 179 19.42 18.00 9.70
CA VAL A 179 18.93 17.22 8.57
C VAL A 179 17.41 17.35 8.50
N PRO A 180 16.81 17.67 7.37
CA PRO A 180 15.36 17.68 7.16
C PRO A 180 14.83 16.26 7.01
N ASN A 181 14.96 15.47 8.10
CA ASN A 181 14.78 14.01 8.10
C ASN A 181 13.35 13.59 7.74
N LEU A 182 12.32 14.43 8.06
CA LEU A 182 10.93 14.13 7.71
C LEU A 182 10.76 13.90 6.20
N LEU A 183 11.32 14.81 5.39
CA LEU A 183 11.27 14.68 3.93
C LEU A 183 12.33 13.74 3.39
N LEU A 184 13.52 13.69 4.01
CA LEU A 184 14.62 12.83 3.53
C LEU A 184 14.25 11.35 3.58
N ASN A 185 13.76 10.87 4.71
CA ASN A 185 13.46 9.45 4.95
C ASN A 185 11.98 9.11 4.89
N GLY A 186 11.12 10.13 4.92
CA GLY A 186 9.70 9.90 5.03
C GLY A 186 9.28 9.29 6.37
N SER A 187 8.01 8.98 6.49
CA SER A 187 7.45 8.28 7.66
C SER A 187 6.10 7.67 7.31
N ALA A 188 5.84 6.46 7.76
CA ALA A 188 4.53 5.82 7.66
C ALA A 188 4.02 5.42 9.05
N GLY A 189 2.75 5.67 9.34
CA GLY A 189 2.16 5.34 10.63
C GLY A 189 0.65 5.41 10.62
N ILE A 190 0.02 4.57 11.44
CA ILE A 190 -1.43 4.51 11.59
C ILE A 190 -1.77 4.87 13.02
N ALA A 191 -2.54 5.93 13.21
CA ALA A 191 -3.05 6.38 14.49
C ALA A 191 -4.57 6.15 14.57
N VAL A 192 -5.18 6.53 15.67
CA VAL A 192 -6.63 6.48 15.82
C VAL A 192 -7.25 7.67 15.06
N GLY A 193 -8.07 7.38 14.07
CA GLY A 193 -8.75 8.40 13.26
C GLY A 193 -7.89 9.14 12.23
N MET A 194 -6.58 8.86 12.15
CA MET A 194 -5.69 9.47 11.17
C MET A 194 -4.49 8.60 10.85
N ALA A 195 -3.84 8.86 9.74
CA ALA A 195 -2.64 8.16 9.30
C ALA A 195 -1.63 9.15 8.72
N THR A 196 -0.37 8.77 8.68
CA THR A 196 0.71 9.45 7.96
C THR A 196 1.37 8.50 6.99
N ASN A 197 1.72 8.98 5.81
CA ASN A 197 2.52 8.24 4.84
C ASN A 197 3.30 9.22 3.95
N ILE A 198 4.42 9.66 4.46
CA ILE A 198 5.29 10.67 3.85
C ILE A 198 6.36 9.95 3.03
N PRO A 199 6.44 10.20 1.71
CA PRO A 199 7.46 9.57 0.87
C PRO A 199 8.84 10.17 1.15
N PRO A 200 9.92 9.38 0.93
CA PRO A 200 11.29 9.90 0.99
C PRO A 200 11.65 10.75 -0.21
N HIS A 201 12.63 11.67 -0.04
CA HIS A 201 13.08 12.60 -1.07
C HIS A 201 14.60 12.69 -1.15
N ASN A 202 15.09 13.27 -2.24
CA ASN A 202 16.51 13.51 -2.44
C ASN A 202 17.02 14.67 -1.57
N LEU A 203 18.11 14.46 -0.81
CA LEU A 203 18.65 15.46 0.11
C LEU A 203 19.06 16.75 -0.61
N GLY A 204 19.75 16.64 -1.75
CA GLY A 204 20.18 17.81 -2.52
C GLY A 204 19.00 18.64 -3.00
N GLU A 205 17.92 17.99 -3.44
CA GLU A 205 16.69 18.67 -3.86
C GLU A 205 15.97 19.34 -2.69
N ILE A 206 15.94 18.69 -1.51
CA ILE A 206 15.36 19.30 -0.29
C ILE A 206 16.17 20.54 0.12
N CYS A 207 17.52 20.44 0.12
CA CYS A 207 18.36 21.59 0.45
C CYS A 207 18.15 22.75 -0.54
N ASN A 208 18.05 22.47 -1.82
CA ASN A 208 17.75 23.50 -2.83
C ASN A 208 16.38 24.16 -2.58
N ALA A 209 15.36 23.36 -2.22
CA ALA A 209 14.05 23.89 -1.90
C ALA A 209 14.07 24.76 -0.62
N LEU A 210 14.80 24.35 0.41
CA LEU A 210 15.00 25.13 1.64
C LEU A 210 15.68 26.48 1.34
N LEU A 211 16.72 26.49 0.51
CA LEU A 211 17.42 27.71 0.10
C LEU A 211 16.48 28.66 -0.68
N LYS A 212 15.66 28.12 -1.59
CA LYS A 212 14.65 28.92 -2.31
C LYS A 212 13.61 29.56 -1.38
N VAL A 213 13.16 28.83 -0.35
CA VAL A 213 12.23 29.37 0.66
C VAL A 213 12.91 30.45 1.50
N LEU A 214 14.23 30.34 1.78
CA LEU A 214 15.00 31.38 2.47
C LEU A 214 15.21 32.62 1.59
N ASP A 215 15.37 32.45 0.28
CA ASP A 215 15.53 33.57 -0.66
C ASP A 215 14.21 34.33 -0.88
N ASP A 216 13.10 33.60 -0.95
CA ASP A 216 11.77 34.15 -1.15
C ASP A 216 10.75 33.44 -0.25
N PRO A 217 10.46 33.97 0.95
CA PRO A 217 9.45 33.43 1.85
C PRO A 217 8.04 33.34 1.25
N GLU A 218 7.75 34.18 0.24
CA GLU A 218 6.46 34.21 -0.44
C GLU A 218 6.41 33.28 -1.66
N ILE A 219 7.48 32.51 -1.93
CA ILE A 219 7.56 31.55 -3.04
C ILE A 219 6.31 30.66 -3.07
N LYS A 220 5.73 30.48 -4.23
CA LYS A 220 4.53 29.65 -4.39
C LYS A 220 4.91 28.17 -4.47
N GLU A 221 4.07 27.29 -3.93
CA GLU A 221 4.32 25.86 -3.85
C GLU A 221 4.65 25.20 -5.20
N TYR A 222 4.01 25.63 -6.29
CA TYR A 222 4.29 25.08 -7.63
C TYR A 222 5.73 25.34 -8.10
N GLN A 223 6.41 26.34 -7.55
CA GLN A 223 7.82 26.66 -7.87
C GLN A 223 8.79 25.76 -7.08
N LEU A 224 8.36 25.19 -5.98
CA LEU A 224 9.11 24.24 -5.17
C LEU A 224 9.10 22.82 -5.79
N VAL A 225 8.11 22.53 -6.64
CA VAL A 225 8.01 21.25 -7.38
C VAL A 225 8.50 21.50 -8.81
N ALA A 226 9.83 21.53 -8.95
CA ALA A 226 10.52 21.90 -10.19
C ALA A 226 11.87 21.16 -10.32
N ASN A 227 12.50 21.24 -11.51
CA ASN A 227 13.76 20.54 -11.79
C ASN A 227 14.95 21.01 -10.94
N ASP A 228 14.91 22.25 -10.48
CA ASP A 228 15.95 22.90 -9.68
C ASP A 228 15.60 22.94 -8.17
N ALA A 229 14.54 22.27 -7.77
CA ALA A 229 14.13 22.07 -6.37
C ALA A 229 13.72 20.60 -6.15
N ILE A 230 12.52 20.33 -5.66
CA ILE A 230 12.02 18.97 -5.48
C ILE A 230 11.34 18.50 -6.76
N ARG A 231 11.87 17.46 -7.40
CA ARG A 231 11.28 16.88 -8.61
C ARG A 231 10.09 15.97 -8.29
N GLY A 232 10.14 15.32 -7.14
CA GLY A 232 9.18 14.34 -6.63
C GLY A 232 9.82 13.41 -5.61
N PRO A 233 9.15 12.37 -5.14
CA PRO A 233 9.72 11.37 -4.25
C PRO A 233 10.99 10.74 -4.83
N ASP A 234 11.89 10.30 -3.94
CA ASP A 234 13.12 9.59 -4.29
C ASP A 234 13.26 8.34 -3.41
N PHE A 235 12.69 7.25 -3.89
CA PHE A 235 12.61 6.00 -3.13
C PHE A 235 13.95 5.27 -3.07
N PRO A 236 14.29 4.63 -1.93
CA PRO A 236 15.54 3.87 -1.78
C PRO A 236 15.72 2.76 -2.81
N THR A 237 14.64 2.12 -3.23
CA THR A 237 14.65 1.02 -4.22
C THR A 237 14.67 1.53 -5.67
N GLY A 238 14.67 2.84 -5.90
CA GLY A 238 14.63 3.42 -7.23
C GLY A 238 13.24 3.38 -7.87
N GLY A 239 13.15 2.84 -9.07
CA GLY A 239 11.92 2.77 -9.84
C GLY A 239 11.61 4.05 -10.60
N GLN A 240 10.38 4.14 -11.10
CA GLN A 240 9.87 5.23 -11.91
C GLN A 240 8.56 5.75 -11.31
N VAL A 241 8.39 7.07 -11.26
CA VAL A 241 7.14 7.75 -10.91
C VAL A 241 6.48 8.22 -12.20
N LEU A 242 5.22 7.83 -12.40
CA LEU A 242 4.45 8.07 -13.63
C LEU A 242 3.57 9.32 -13.56
N ASN A 243 3.45 9.95 -12.40
CA ASN A 243 2.64 11.15 -12.25
C ASN A 243 3.18 12.31 -13.08
N THR A 244 2.27 13.05 -13.65
CA THR A 244 2.60 14.35 -14.28
C THR A 244 3.09 15.34 -13.23
N ARG A 245 3.80 16.35 -13.68
CA ARG A 245 4.29 17.40 -12.78
C ARG A 245 3.15 18.14 -12.07
N ASP A 246 2.02 18.33 -12.74
CA ASP A 246 0.88 19.03 -12.16
C ASP A 246 0.15 18.16 -11.14
N GLU A 247 0.06 16.84 -11.34
CA GLU A 247 -0.42 15.91 -10.32
C GLU A 247 0.47 15.94 -9.07
N LEU A 248 1.80 15.92 -9.24
CA LEU A 248 2.74 16.01 -8.11
C LEU A 248 2.60 17.34 -7.38
N ARG A 249 2.44 18.47 -8.09
CA ARG A 249 2.20 19.79 -7.49
C ARG A 249 0.95 19.80 -6.62
N GLU A 250 -0.14 19.21 -7.11
CA GLU A 250 -1.39 19.17 -6.35
C GLU A 250 -1.25 18.27 -5.10
N ILE A 251 -0.57 17.12 -5.22
CA ILE A 251 -0.27 16.25 -4.07
C ILE A 251 0.54 17.01 -2.99
N TYR A 252 1.57 17.73 -3.37
CA TYR A 252 2.40 18.46 -2.42
C TYR A 252 1.71 19.70 -1.83
N LYS A 253 0.80 20.31 -2.57
CA LYS A 253 -0.01 21.42 -2.10
C LYS A 253 -1.07 20.99 -1.09
N THR A 254 -1.79 19.92 -1.37
CA THR A 254 -2.88 19.42 -0.50
C THR A 254 -2.37 18.54 0.64
N GLY A 255 -1.16 17.99 0.52
CA GLY A 255 -0.59 17.04 1.45
C GLY A 255 -1.19 15.62 1.34
N GLU A 256 -1.98 15.32 0.31
CA GLU A 256 -2.53 13.98 0.07
C GLU A 256 -2.65 13.65 -1.43
N GLY A 257 -2.64 12.36 -1.75
CA GLY A 257 -2.82 11.86 -3.09
C GLY A 257 -2.15 10.50 -3.31
N ALA A 258 -2.03 10.09 -4.57
CA ALA A 258 -1.40 8.82 -4.94
C ALA A 258 -0.24 9.05 -5.91
N VAL A 259 0.92 8.56 -5.55
CA VAL A 259 2.10 8.50 -6.42
C VAL A 259 2.12 7.12 -7.08
N LYS A 260 2.03 7.10 -8.41
CA LYS A 260 2.06 5.87 -9.21
C LYS A 260 3.52 5.45 -9.41
N MET A 261 3.93 4.37 -8.76
CA MET A 261 5.28 3.81 -8.87
C MET A 261 5.30 2.62 -9.81
N ARG A 262 6.37 2.49 -10.59
CA ARG A 262 6.62 1.40 -11.52
C ARG A 262 8.06 0.91 -11.42
N ALA A 263 8.27 -0.38 -11.60
CA ALA A 263 9.58 -1.00 -11.74
C ALA A 263 10.28 -0.53 -13.02
N THR A 264 11.60 -0.39 -12.99
CA THR A 264 12.43 -0.21 -14.19
C THR A 264 12.90 -1.55 -14.72
N TRP A 265 13.14 -1.61 -16.03
CA TRP A 265 13.60 -2.81 -16.70
C TRP A 265 14.52 -2.48 -17.88
N GLU A 266 15.31 -3.46 -18.29
CA GLU A 266 16.21 -3.37 -19.43
C GLU A 266 16.13 -4.61 -20.31
N LYS A 267 16.42 -4.44 -21.60
CA LYS A 267 16.48 -5.56 -22.54
C LYS A 267 17.74 -6.36 -22.31
N GLY A 268 17.60 -7.66 -22.20
CA GLY A 268 18.70 -8.61 -22.12
C GLY A 268 19.08 -9.20 -23.48
N PRO A 269 19.92 -10.23 -23.46
CA PRO A 269 20.39 -10.87 -24.69
C PRO A 269 19.25 -11.58 -25.44
N LEU A 270 19.28 -11.47 -26.78
CA LEU A 270 18.41 -12.20 -27.67
C LEU A 270 19.13 -13.47 -28.13
N THR A 271 18.51 -14.64 -27.88
CA THR A 271 19.02 -15.96 -28.34
C THR A 271 18.21 -16.47 -29.54
N ARG A 272 18.59 -17.66 -30.07
CA ARG A 272 17.85 -18.29 -31.19
C ARG A 272 16.42 -18.66 -30.81
N SER A 273 16.13 -18.94 -29.55
CA SER A 273 14.83 -19.45 -29.07
C SER A 273 14.10 -18.54 -28.09
N ALA A 274 14.80 -17.60 -27.43
CA ALA A 274 14.25 -16.80 -26.35
C ALA A 274 14.85 -15.39 -26.35
N GLN A 275 14.12 -14.46 -25.70
CA GLN A 275 14.55 -13.12 -25.40
C GLN A 275 14.54 -12.95 -23.88
N ALA A 276 15.63 -12.43 -23.31
CA ALA A 276 15.69 -12.10 -21.90
C ALA A 276 15.30 -10.63 -21.66
N LEU A 277 14.71 -10.38 -20.50
CA LEU A 277 14.41 -9.04 -19.99
C LEU A 277 14.76 -9.03 -18.52
N PHE A 278 15.40 -7.97 -18.03
CA PHE A 278 15.78 -7.83 -16.63
C PHE A 278 15.00 -6.71 -15.96
N ILE A 279 14.30 -7.03 -14.87
CA ILE A 279 13.76 -6.04 -13.95
C ILE A 279 14.92 -5.55 -13.08
N THR A 280 15.19 -4.23 -13.09
CA THR A 280 16.34 -3.60 -12.42
C THR A 280 15.99 -2.83 -11.17
N SER A 281 14.69 -2.64 -10.89
CA SER A 281 14.19 -2.07 -9.65
C SER A 281 12.78 -2.58 -9.36
N ILE A 282 12.36 -2.53 -8.10
CA ILE A 282 10.98 -2.85 -7.69
C ILE A 282 10.38 -1.66 -6.94
N PRO A 283 9.04 -1.47 -6.97
CA PRO A 283 8.39 -0.41 -6.24
C PRO A 283 8.66 -0.49 -4.73
N TYR A 284 8.80 0.66 -4.10
CA TYR A 284 9.09 0.76 -2.68
C TYR A 284 8.08 0.02 -1.79
N GLY A 285 8.59 -0.77 -0.85
CA GLY A 285 7.78 -1.56 0.07
C GLY A 285 7.22 -2.86 -0.51
N VAL A 286 7.62 -3.25 -1.72
CA VAL A 286 7.30 -4.56 -2.31
C VAL A 286 8.31 -5.60 -1.84
N ASN A 287 7.81 -6.77 -1.44
CA ASN A 287 8.64 -7.94 -1.14
C ASN A 287 9.03 -8.62 -2.46
N LYS A 288 10.36 -8.75 -2.71
CA LYS A 288 10.89 -9.27 -3.97
C LYS A 288 10.53 -10.73 -4.19
N SER A 289 10.64 -11.58 -3.17
CA SER A 289 10.31 -13.02 -3.28
C SER A 289 8.83 -13.23 -3.62
N GLN A 290 7.92 -12.51 -2.96
CA GLN A 290 6.48 -12.58 -3.24
C GLN A 290 6.15 -12.08 -4.66
N LEU A 291 6.86 -11.05 -5.13
CA LEU A 291 6.71 -10.55 -6.50
C LEU A 291 7.14 -11.61 -7.52
N VAL A 292 8.30 -12.25 -7.32
CA VAL A 292 8.80 -13.32 -8.18
C VAL A 292 7.83 -14.50 -8.20
N GLU A 293 7.31 -14.90 -7.04
CA GLU A 293 6.31 -15.97 -6.91
C GLU A 293 5.00 -15.63 -7.66
N ALA A 294 4.53 -14.39 -7.54
CA ALA A 294 3.35 -13.92 -8.27
C ALA A 294 3.56 -13.98 -9.80
N ILE A 295 4.75 -13.58 -10.28
CA ILE A 295 5.10 -13.69 -11.70
C ILE A 295 5.23 -15.15 -12.12
N ALA A 296 5.84 -16.02 -11.32
CA ALA A 296 5.94 -17.45 -11.58
C ALA A 296 4.55 -18.11 -11.68
N SER A 297 3.60 -17.68 -10.85
CA SER A 297 2.21 -18.15 -10.92
C SER A 297 1.55 -17.79 -12.27
N ILE A 298 1.82 -16.59 -12.80
CA ILE A 298 1.34 -16.20 -14.14
C ILE A 298 1.91 -17.12 -15.22
N VAL A 299 3.19 -17.53 -15.10
CA VAL A 299 3.84 -18.47 -16.03
C VAL A 299 3.20 -19.86 -15.94
N VAL A 300 3.07 -20.41 -14.74
CA VAL A 300 2.51 -21.75 -14.48
C VAL A 300 1.06 -21.86 -14.96
N GLU A 301 0.26 -20.83 -14.68
CA GLU A 301 -1.14 -20.77 -15.09
C GLU A 301 -1.33 -20.40 -16.57
N ARG A 302 -0.23 -20.12 -17.28
CA ARG A 302 -0.22 -19.70 -18.70
C ARG A 302 -1.09 -18.47 -18.98
N LYS A 303 -1.25 -17.60 -18.02
CA LYS A 303 -2.03 -16.36 -18.17
C LYS A 303 -1.37 -15.38 -19.15
N MET A 304 -0.03 -15.44 -19.28
CA MET A 304 0.73 -14.70 -20.29
C MET A 304 1.62 -15.71 -21.07
N PRO A 305 1.13 -16.28 -22.17
CA PRO A 305 1.84 -17.33 -22.92
C PRO A 305 3.16 -16.91 -23.59
N LEU A 306 3.42 -15.58 -23.69
CA LEU A 306 4.66 -15.03 -24.21
C LEU A 306 5.78 -15.04 -23.17
N LEU A 307 5.44 -15.08 -21.88
CA LEU A 307 6.37 -15.23 -20.75
C LEU A 307 6.54 -16.71 -20.44
N THR A 308 7.79 -17.21 -20.52
CA THR A 308 8.10 -18.64 -20.42
C THR A 308 8.73 -19.03 -19.09
N ASP A 309 9.47 -18.14 -18.44
CA ASP A 309 10.15 -18.39 -17.17
C ASP A 309 10.47 -17.08 -16.45
N VAL A 310 10.67 -17.17 -15.13
CA VAL A 310 11.17 -16.09 -14.29
C VAL A 310 12.23 -16.62 -13.34
N LYS A 311 13.34 -15.87 -13.19
CA LYS A 311 14.46 -16.21 -12.30
C LYS A 311 14.93 -14.99 -11.55
N ASP A 312 15.16 -15.14 -10.26
CA ASP A 312 15.85 -14.12 -9.49
C ASP A 312 17.37 -14.35 -9.59
N VAL A 313 18.06 -13.40 -10.18
CA VAL A 313 19.53 -13.38 -10.35
C VAL A 313 20.14 -12.15 -9.64
N SER A 314 19.40 -11.57 -8.68
CA SER A 314 19.83 -10.45 -7.87
C SER A 314 21.05 -10.79 -7.04
N THR A 315 21.92 -9.80 -6.87
CA THR A 315 23.05 -9.81 -5.94
C THR A 315 22.86 -8.62 -4.98
N ASP A 316 23.77 -7.64 -5.00
CA ASP A 316 23.60 -6.39 -4.27
C ASP A 316 22.50 -5.51 -4.91
N ASP A 317 22.35 -5.61 -6.23
CA ASP A 317 21.33 -4.91 -7.01
C ASP A 317 20.19 -5.85 -7.40
N VAL A 318 18.99 -5.31 -7.49
CA VAL A 318 17.82 -6.04 -7.96
C VAL A 318 18.00 -6.42 -9.43
N ARG A 319 17.89 -7.70 -9.74
CA ARG A 319 17.97 -8.22 -11.10
C ARG A 319 17.10 -9.46 -11.24
N ILE A 320 15.87 -9.31 -11.72
CA ILE A 320 14.95 -10.42 -11.97
C ILE A 320 14.91 -10.66 -13.48
N GLU A 321 15.33 -11.85 -13.92
CA GLU A 321 15.31 -12.26 -15.31
C GLU A 321 13.93 -12.81 -15.68
N LEU A 322 13.33 -12.22 -16.71
CA LEU A 322 12.14 -12.72 -17.38
C LEU A 322 12.55 -13.32 -18.73
N GLN A 323 12.20 -14.59 -18.96
CA GLN A 323 12.43 -15.25 -20.23
C GLN A 323 11.16 -15.18 -21.07
N LEU A 324 11.28 -14.56 -22.25
CA LEU A 324 10.19 -14.37 -23.19
C LEU A 324 10.38 -15.25 -24.41
N LYS A 325 9.32 -15.58 -25.13
CA LYS A 325 9.41 -16.13 -26.48
C LYS A 325 10.14 -15.14 -27.39
N ARG A 326 10.86 -15.65 -28.39
CA ARG A 326 11.70 -14.85 -29.29
C ARG A 326 10.95 -13.70 -29.98
N ASP A 327 9.71 -13.97 -30.37
CA ASP A 327 8.79 -13.08 -31.09
C ASP A 327 7.86 -12.27 -30.18
N ALA A 328 8.12 -12.31 -28.85
CA ALA A 328 7.28 -11.60 -27.91
C ALA A 328 7.43 -10.08 -28.02
N GLU A 329 6.31 -9.38 -28.07
CA GLU A 329 6.26 -7.93 -27.92
C GLU A 329 6.49 -7.57 -26.45
N ILE A 330 7.69 -7.03 -26.15
CA ILE A 330 8.11 -6.74 -24.77
C ILE A 330 7.11 -5.81 -24.08
N ASP A 331 6.72 -4.71 -24.75
CA ASP A 331 5.84 -3.70 -24.16
C ASP A 331 4.47 -4.28 -23.76
N LYS A 332 3.98 -5.24 -24.54
CA LYS A 332 2.75 -5.97 -24.24
C LYS A 332 2.90 -6.86 -23.01
N VAL A 333 4.01 -7.60 -22.89
CA VAL A 333 4.27 -8.42 -21.70
C VAL A 333 4.41 -7.56 -20.46
N MET A 334 5.17 -6.46 -20.56
CA MET A 334 5.36 -5.54 -19.43
C MET A 334 4.06 -4.85 -19.04
N ALA A 335 3.24 -4.41 -19.97
CA ALA A 335 1.92 -3.85 -19.68
C ALA A 335 1.01 -4.84 -18.92
N TYR A 336 1.05 -6.12 -19.33
CA TYR A 336 0.34 -7.18 -18.59
C TYR A 336 0.85 -7.34 -17.16
N LEU A 337 2.18 -7.41 -16.98
CA LEU A 337 2.82 -7.58 -15.68
C LEU A 337 2.57 -6.38 -14.76
N PHE A 338 2.61 -5.15 -15.27
CA PHE A 338 2.27 -3.93 -14.53
C PHE A 338 0.82 -3.93 -14.04
N LYS A 339 -0.09 -4.48 -14.82
CA LYS A 339 -1.52 -4.56 -14.46
C LYS A 339 -1.83 -5.70 -13.47
N ASN A 340 -1.07 -6.79 -13.50
CA ASN A 340 -1.38 -8.03 -12.79
C ASN A 340 -0.34 -8.45 -11.74
N SER A 341 0.60 -7.58 -11.41
CA SER A 341 1.59 -7.80 -10.36
C SER A 341 2.00 -6.49 -9.68
N ASP A 342 2.73 -6.60 -8.57
CA ASP A 342 3.26 -5.44 -7.82
C ASP A 342 4.45 -4.75 -8.50
N LEU A 343 4.74 -5.02 -9.78
CA LEU A 343 5.69 -4.24 -10.59
C LEU A 343 5.21 -2.80 -10.84
N GLN A 344 3.93 -2.55 -10.68
CA GLN A 344 3.34 -1.22 -10.61
C GLN A 344 2.41 -1.11 -9.40
N ARG A 345 2.62 -0.07 -8.58
CA ARG A 345 1.87 0.14 -7.35
C ARG A 345 1.65 1.61 -7.06
N ASN A 346 0.54 1.93 -6.40
CA ASN A 346 0.27 3.27 -5.91
C ASN A 346 0.81 3.43 -4.48
N PHE A 347 1.58 4.50 -4.25
CA PHE A 347 1.96 4.96 -2.92
C PHE A 347 0.97 6.05 -2.50
N SER A 348 0.16 5.77 -1.49
CA SER A 348 -0.79 6.74 -0.96
C SER A 348 -0.06 7.77 -0.11
N VAL A 349 0.06 9.01 -0.58
CA VAL A 349 0.70 10.10 0.14
C VAL A 349 -0.25 10.70 1.16
N ASN A 350 0.24 10.93 2.38
CA ASN A 350 -0.45 11.69 3.42
C ASN A 350 0.59 12.37 4.30
N LEU A 351 0.73 13.70 4.16
CA LEU A 351 1.75 14.50 4.84
C LEU A 351 1.30 14.96 6.24
N THR A 352 0.57 14.11 6.96
CA THR A 352 0.15 14.40 8.34
C THR A 352 1.33 14.22 9.30
N CYS A 353 1.65 15.23 10.09
CA CYS A 353 2.72 15.21 11.08
C CYS A 353 2.32 16.02 12.33
N LEU A 354 3.14 15.94 13.37
CA LEU A 354 2.98 16.72 14.59
C LEU A 354 3.67 18.08 14.43
N ILE A 355 2.92 19.15 14.67
CA ILE A 355 3.45 20.52 14.72
C ILE A 355 3.51 21.01 16.16
N PRO A 356 4.52 21.86 16.51
CA PRO A 356 4.65 22.44 17.84
C PRO A 356 3.48 23.36 18.17
N THR A 357 3.20 23.54 19.46
CA THR A 357 2.28 24.54 19.99
C THR A 357 3.07 25.52 20.87
N ASP A 358 2.39 26.48 21.48
CA ASP A 358 3.01 27.42 22.42
C ASP A 358 3.60 26.71 23.64
N ASN A 359 3.06 25.53 24.01
CA ASN A 359 3.68 24.65 24.99
C ASN A 359 4.70 23.73 24.30
N PRO A 360 6.01 23.84 24.59
CA PRO A 360 7.04 23.05 23.92
C PRO A 360 6.89 21.54 24.08
N GLU A 361 6.18 21.06 25.09
CA GLU A 361 5.93 19.63 25.33
C GLU A 361 4.73 19.07 24.56
N VAL A 362 3.87 19.94 24.05
CA VAL A 362 2.61 19.58 23.41
C VAL A 362 2.69 19.84 21.91
N CYS A 363 2.37 18.82 21.13
CA CYS A 363 2.24 18.92 19.68
C CYS A 363 0.81 18.60 19.26
N ARG A 364 0.37 19.16 18.15
CA ARG A 364 -0.92 18.84 17.51
C ARG A 364 -0.71 18.18 16.14
N PRO A 365 -1.55 17.23 15.74
CA PRO A 365 -1.48 16.66 14.40
C PRO A 365 -2.06 17.64 13.37
N GLU A 366 -1.37 17.78 12.24
CA GLU A 366 -1.86 18.58 11.12
C GLU A 366 -1.36 17.98 9.79
N ARG A 367 -2.21 18.05 8.74
CA ARG A 367 -1.81 17.72 7.39
C ARG A 367 -1.28 18.97 6.72
N LEU A 368 -0.03 18.92 6.28
CA LEU A 368 0.67 20.10 5.74
C LEU A 368 0.96 19.91 4.25
N GLY A 369 1.04 21.03 3.54
CA GLY A 369 1.69 21.07 2.22
C GLY A 369 3.22 21.12 2.36
N LEU A 370 3.91 20.89 1.22
CA LEU A 370 5.37 20.87 1.16
C LEU A 370 6.02 22.15 1.70
N LYS A 371 5.53 23.33 1.28
CA LYS A 371 6.07 24.62 1.72
C LYS A 371 5.98 24.77 3.24
N ALA A 372 4.85 24.39 3.82
CA ALA A 372 4.65 24.48 5.27
C ALA A 372 5.63 23.58 6.03
N ILE A 373 5.90 22.35 5.55
CA ILE A 373 6.89 21.45 6.15
C ILE A 373 8.30 22.09 6.11
N LEU A 374 8.71 22.63 4.96
CA LEU A 374 10.00 23.30 4.80
C LEU A 374 10.09 24.54 5.72
N TRP A 375 9.02 25.30 5.86
CA TRP A 375 8.94 26.47 6.69
C TRP A 375 9.07 26.15 8.18
N HIS A 376 8.37 25.12 8.67
CA HIS A 376 8.50 24.66 10.05
C HIS A 376 9.93 24.18 10.37
N PHE A 377 10.55 23.47 9.45
CA PHE A 377 11.94 23.04 9.61
C PHE A 377 12.91 24.24 9.71
N LEU A 378 12.78 25.23 8.83
CA LEU A 378 13.61 26.45 8.84
C LEU A 378 13.49 27.24 10.13
N HIS A 379 12.25 27.45 10.61
CA HIS A 379 12.02 28.17 11.86
C HIS A 379 12.56 27.41 13.06
N PHE A 380 12.42 26.09 13.06
CA PHE A 380 13.04 25.26 14.08
C PHE A 380 14.57 25.37 14.05
N ARG A 381 15.19 25.37 12.89
CA ARG A 381 16.64 25.57 12.79
C ARG A 381 17.05 26.96 13.31
N LEU A 382 16.30 28.00 13.01
CA LEU A 382 16.56 29.33 13.54
C LEU A 382 16.47 29.35 15.08
N GLU A 383 15.48 28.67 15.66
CA GLU A 383 15.34 28.53 17.11
C GLU A 383 16.56 27.82 17.72
N VAL A 384 16.96 26.68 17.12
CA VAL A 384 18.13 25.90 17.56
C VAL A 384 19.40 26.74 17.48
N VAL A 385 19.63 27.46 16.38
CA VAL A 385 20.80 28.36 16.22
C VAL A 385 20.77 29.47 17.28
N THR A 386 19.63 30.07 17.56
CA THR A 386 19.47 31.09 18.58
C THR A 386 19.81 30.57 19.98
N LYS A 387 19.27 29.41 20.36
CA LYS A 387 19.57 28.79 21.67
C LYS A 387 21.03 28.38 21.78
N ARG A 388 21.61 27.83 20.69
CA ARG A 388 23.04 27.49 20.65
C ARG A 388 23.93 28.73 20.88
N LEU A 389 23.65 29.83 20.19
CA LEU A 389 24.39 31.09 20.37
C LEU A 389 24.20 31.66 21.76
N THR A 390 23.01 31.56 22.34
CA THR A 390 22.76 31.97 23.72
C THR A 390 23.61 31.14 24.70
N HIS A 391 23.61 29.85 24.56
CA HIS A 391 24.42 28.92 25.36
C HIS A 391 25.91 29.21 25.21
N GLU A 392 26.41 29.39 23.97
CA GLU A 392 27.80 29.75 23.70
C GLU A 392 28.16 31.10 24.39
N LEU A 393 27.27 32.07 24.32
CA LEU A 393 27.48 33.37 24.99
C LEU A 393 27.56 33.24 26.51
N GLU A 394 26.72 32.42 27.11
CA GLU A 394 26.76 32.15 28.55
C GLU A 394 28.09 31.49 28.98
N GLN A 395 28.53 30.51 28.27
CA GLN A 395 29.82 29.87 28.49
C GLN A 395 31.00 30.83 28.29
N LEU A 396 30.93 31.65 27.21
CA LEU A 396 31.93 32.70 26.99
C LEU A 396 31.93 33.73 28.13
N ARG A 397 30.77 34.15 28.62
CA ARG A 397 30.66 35.08 29.76
C ARG A 397 31.32 34.51 31.01
N GLY A 398 31.04 33.27 31.38
CA GLY A 398 31.71 32.62 32.51
C GLY A 398 33.25 32.56 32.36
N ARG A 399 33.70 32.17 31.14
CA ARG A 399 35.16 32.10 30.91
C ARG A 399 35.83 33.49 30.86
N ILE A 400 35.16 34.48 30.20
CA ILE A 400 35.64 35.88 30.22
C ILE A 400 35.74 36.40 31.65
N HIS A 401 34.74 36.14 32.49
CA HIS A 401 34.73 36.55 33.89
C HIS A 401 35.94 35.99 34.68
N THR A 402 36.27 34.70 34.54
CA THR A 402 37.47 34.11 35.14
C THR A 402 38.76 34.77 34.59
N LEU A 403 38.84 34.97 33.25
CA LEU A 403 40.03 35.55 32.59
C LEU A 403 40.25 37.03 32.95
N GLU A 404 39.19 37.79 33.13
CA GLU A 404 39.24 39.18 33.60
C GLU A 404 39.81 39.24 35.05
N GLY A 405 39.35 38.33 35.90
CA GLY A 405 39.92 38.20 37.24
C GLY A 405 41.44 37.90 37.21
N PHE A 406 41.85 36.95 36.34
CA PHE A 406 43.27 36.66 36.18
C PHE A 406 44.07 37.86 35.63
N ALA A 407 43.58 38.55 34.61
CA ALA A 407 44.25 39.72 34.03
C ALA A 407 44.47 40.83 35.08
N PHE A 408 43.44 41.12 35.89
CA PHE A 408 43.57 42.08 36.97
C PHE A 408 44.53 41.60 38.09
N ALA A 409 44.47 40.31 38.47
CA ALA A 409 45.37 39.70 39.45
C ALA A 409 46.84 39.84 39.01
N PHE A 410 47.14 39.71 37.71
CA PHE A 410 48.51 39.93 37.22
C PHE A 410 48.97 41.38 37.27
N ASP A 411 48.08 42.35 37.15
CA ASP A 411 48.45 43.76 37.27
C ASP A 411 48.79 44.14 38.69
N ILE A 412 48.30 43.42 39.73
CA ILE A 412 48.53 43.64 41.15
C ILE A 412 49.25 42.45 41.82
N LEU A 413 49.96 41.62 41.04
CA LEU A 413 50.47 40.29 41.46
C LEU A 413 51.36 40.36 42.72
N ASP A 414 52.29 41.34 42.81
CA ASP A 414 53.17 41.49 43.95
C ASP A 414 52.42 41.78 45.28
N ASP A 415 51.32 42.50 45.17
CA ASP A 415 50.48 42.75 46.33
C ASP A 415 49.64 41.56 46.76
N LEU A 416 49.13 40.85 45.81
CA LEU A 416 48.40 39.57 46.05
C LEU A 416 49.32 38.54 46.74
N ILE A 417 50.58 38.40 46.30
CA ILE A 417 51.56 37.50 46.89
C ILE A 417 51.86 37.93 48.35
N LYS A 418 51.95 39.21 48.63
CA LYS A 418 52.11 39.70 49.99
C LYS A 418 50.93 39.35 50.90
N ILE A 419 49.72 39.54 50.41
CA ILE A 419 48.48 39.18 51.14
C ILE A 419 48.42 37.68 51.39
N ILE A 420 48.66 36.86 50.43
CA ILE A 420 48.62 35.42 50.56
C ILE A 420 49.66 34.88 51.52
N ARG A 421 50.88 35.42 51.46
CA ARG A 421 51.96 35.05 52.38
C ARG A 421 51.67 35.50 53.82
N ALA A 422 50.94 36.54 54.08
CA ALA A 422 50.53 37.04 55.39
C ALA A 422 49.25 36.40 55.92
N SER A 423 48.61 35.46 55.18
CA SER A 423 47.33 34.80 55.53
C SER A 423 47.59 33.46 56.21
N GLU A 424 46.67 33.03 57.09
CA GLU A 424 46.66 31.77 57.79
C GLU A 424 46.14 30.58 57.03
N GLY A 425 45.53 30.81 55.85
CA GLY A 425 44.99 29.77 54.98
C GLY A 425 44.13 30.36 53.85
N LYS A 426 43.55 29.47 52.96
CA LYS A 426 42.79 29.88 51.78
C LYS A 426 41.65 30.85 52.14
N ALA A 427 40.87 30.53 53.19
CA ALA A 427 39.70 31.35 53.58
C ALA A 427 40.13 32.72 54.13
N ASP A 428 41.19 32.82 54.87
CA ASP A 428 41.73 34.14 55.38
C ASP A 428 42.33 34.94 54.22
N ALA A 429 43.07 34.31 53.31
CA ALA A 429 43.55 34.95 52.07
C ALA A 429 42.39 35.51 51.24
N ALA A 430 41.33 34.73 50.97
CA ALA A 430 40.16 35.17 50.25
C ALA A 430 39.49 36.38 50.93
N SER A 431 39.30 36.30 52.25
CA SER A 431 38.69 37.41 53.03
C SER A 431 39.51 38.71 52.94
N ARG A 432 40.85 38.63 53.06
CA ARG A 432 41.75 39.80 52.97
C ARG A 432 41.82 40.39 51.55
N ILE A 433 41.81 39.52 50.51
CA ILE A 433 41.75 39.98 49.12
C ILE A 433 40.41 40.67 48.83
N LEU A 434 39.29 40.09 49.23
CA LEU A 434 37.95 40.69 49.04
C LEU A 434 37.80 42.00 49.84
N LYS A 435 38.40 42.09 51.09
CA LYS A 435 38.36 43.30 51.84
C LYS A 435 39.10 44.44 51.17
N LYS A 436 40.20 44.21 50.44
CA LYS A 436 41.03 45.22 49.80
C LYS A 436 40.59 45.48 48.36
N TYR A 437 40.17 44.49 47.60
CA TYR A 437 39.91 44.53 46.20
C TYR A 437 38.52 43.96 45.82
N GLY A 438 37.64 43.72 46.82
CA GLY A 438 36.30 43.18 46.55
C GLY A 438 35.34 44.13 45.90
N ILE A 439 34.55 43.63 44.95
CA ILE A 439 33.41 44.32 44.37
C ILE A 439 32.15 43.47 44.68
N GLU A 440 30.97 44.13 44.73
CA GLU A 440 29.73 43.40 44.96
C GLU A 440 29.46 42.41 43.79
N PRO A 441 29.09 41.16 44.08
CA PRO A 441 28.71 40.24 43.04
C PRO A 441 27.36 40.71 42.41
N HIS A 442 27.29 40.60 41.08
CA HIS A 442 26.06 40.78 40.28
C HIS A 442 25.60 42.23 40.02
N GLY A 443 26.40 43.01 39.28
CA GLY A 443 25.92 44.12 38.48
C GLY A 443 26.56 44.15 37.11
N PRO A 444 25.98 44.79 36.09
CA PRO A 444 26.66 45.03 34.83
C PRO A 444 27.92 45.84 35.10
N ARG A 445 29.10 45.17 35.01
CA ARG A 445 30.40 45.83 35.23
C ARG A 445 30.51 47.06 34.33
N LYS A 446 30.69 48.20 34.92
CA LYS A 446 31.16 49.39 34.23
C LYS A 446 32.62 49.17 33.78
N PRO A 447 33.11 49.78 32.70
CA PRO A 447 34.45 49.50 32.12
C PRO A 447 35.65 49.89 33.04
N ARG A 448 35.47 50.18 34.33
CA ARG A 448 36.47 50.63 35.27
C ARG A 448 36.28 50.05 36.68
N ASP A 449 35.56 48.96 36.88
CA ASP A 449 35.49 48.31 38.20
C ASP A 449 36.70 47.37 38.37
N ASP A 450 37.81 47.90 38.82
CA ASP A 450 39.04 47.14 39.12
C ASP A 450 38.87 46.46 40.48
N GLY A 451 38.43 45.22 40.49
CA GLY A 451 38.20 44.46 41.70
C GLY A 451 37.85 43.00 41.42
N PHE A 452 37.71 42.21 42.48
CA PHE A 452 37.35 40.77 42.43
C PHE A 452 36.00 40.52 43.09
N ASP A 453 35.23 39.61 42.53
CA ASP A 453 34.15 38.94 43.26
C ASP A 453 34.66 37.64 43.93
N PRO A 454 33.85 37.01 44.82
CA PRO A 454 34.23 35.82 45.52
C PRO A 454 34.64 34.64 44.63
N GLU A 455 34.00 34.46 43.48
CA GLU A 455 34.29 33.36 42.53
C GLU A 455 35.65 33.59 41.86
N GLN A 456 35.96 34.79 41.43
CA GLN A 456 37.27 35.12 40.90
C GLN A 456 38.42 34.99 41.92
N VAL A 457 38.22 35.35 43.20
CA VAL A 457 39.20 35.15 44.23
C VAL A 457 39.49 33.65 44.46
N ASP A 458 38.45 32.83 44.43
CA ASP A 458 38.60 31.39 44.56
C ASP A 458 39.39 30.79 43.37
N ASP A 459 39.07 31.18 42.11
CA ASP A 459 39.82 30.80 40.91
C ASP A 459 41.29 31.25 40.97
N ILE A 460 41.57 32.45 41.48
CA ILE A 460 42.94 32.99 41.64
C ILE A 460 43.74 32.20 42.67
N LEU A 461 43.13 31.86 43.81
CA LEU A 461 43.80 31.08 44.84
C LEU A 461 44.03 29.62 44.46
N GLU A 462 43.32 29.10 43.47
CA GLU A 462 43.57 27.78 42.89
C GLU A 462 44.50 27.79 41.67
N LEU A 463 45.03 29.00 41.30
CA LEU A 463 45.88 29.14 40.13
C LEU A 463 47.21 28.36 40.31
N LYS A 464 47.60 27.56 39.34
CA LYS A 464 48.88 26.85 39.36
C LYS A 464 50.02 27.83 39.16
N LEU A 465 51.07 27.74 39.99
CA LEU A 465 52.22 28.68 40.04
C LEU A 465 52.91 28.92 38.69
N TYR A 466 52.97 27.88 37.79
CA TYR A 466 53.58 28.06 36.46
C TYR A 466 52.82 29.08 35.56
N ARG A 467 51.51 29.28 35.79
CA ARG A 467 50.68 30.25 35.03
C ARG A 467 51.04 31.70 35.36
N LEU A 468 51.87 31.96 36.39
CA LEU A 468 52.38 33.28 36.66
C LEU A 468 53.57 33.68 35.80
N ALA A 469 54.06 32.78 34.93
CA ALA A 469 55.09 33.07 33.94
C ALA A 469 54.63 34.10 32.91
N ARG A 470 55.50 35.02 32.51
CA ARG A 470 55.22 36.13 31.59
C ARG A 470 54.60 35.66 30.25
N LEU A 471 55.03 34.49 29.76
CA LEU A 471 54.46 33.88 28.51
C LEU A 471 53.00 33.50 28.73
N GLU A 472 52.65 32.87 29.86
CA GLU A 472 51.28 32.43 30.21
C GLU A 472 50.35 33.67 30.40
N ILE A 473 50.85 34.73 30.97
CA ILE A 473 50.09 36.01 31.14
C ILE A 473 49.69 36.56 29.76
N ASN A 474 50.60 36.58 28.80
CA ASN A 474 50.28 37.05 27.45
C ASN A 474 49.22 36.15 26.78
N LEU A 475 49.36 34.81 26.89
CA LEU A 475 48.36 33.86 26.37
C LEU A 475 46.97 34.06 26.99
N ILE A 476 46.86 34.33 28.27
CA ILE A 476 45.60 34.67 28.98
C ILE A 476 44.97 35.96 28.42
N ARG A 477 45.80 36.98 28.18
CA ARG A 477 45.31 38.27 27.59
C ARG A 477 44.87 38.09 26.15
N GLU A 478 45.58 37.29 25.36
CA GLU A 478 45.17 36.94 23.98
C GLU A 478 43.86 36.17 23.97
N GLU A 479 43.73 35.13 24.86
CA GLU A 479 42.48 34.37 25.00
C GLU A 479 41.30 35.28 25.39
N LEU A 480 41.51 36.19 26.35
CA LEU A 480 40.48 37.15 26.77
C LEU A 480 40.05 38.07 25.65
N ALA A 481 40.98 38.60 24.87
CA ALA A 481 40.65 39.46 23.70
C ALA A 481 39.86 38.70 22.62
N GLU A 482 40.23 37.47 22.31
CA GLU A 482 39.55 36.63 21.36
C GLU A 482 38.14 36.28 21.82
N ARG A 483 37.96 35.88 23.09
CA ARG A 483 36.65 35.55 23.63
C ARG A 483 35.74 36.78 23.75
N ASN A 484 36.25 37.92 24.10
CA ASN A 484 35.49 39.17 24.08
C ASN A 484 35.03 39.56 22.68
N LYS A 485 35.89 39.39 21.68
CA LYS A 485 35.52 39.59 20.27
C LYS A 485 34.37 38.68 19.87
N ARG A 486 34.51 37.40 20.17
CA ARG A 486 33.46 36.37 19.85
C ARG A 486 32.16 36.68 20.58
N ALA A 487 32.20 37.01 21.87
CA ALA A 487 31.02 37.39 22.66
C ALA A 487 30.29 38.63 22.09
N LYS A 488 31.05 39.61 21.62
CA LYS A 488 30.49 40.79 20.94
C LYS A 488 29.81 40.47 19.62
N GLU A 489 30.42 39.59 18.82
CA GLU A 489 29.82 39.08 17.59
C GLU A 489 28.49 38.38 17.86
N ILE A 490 28.47 37.47 18.85
CA ILE A 490 27.26 36.72 19.22
C ILE A 490 26.17 37.66 19.74
N ARG A 491 26.51 38.58 20.62
CA ARG A 491 25.54 39.59 21.10
C ARG A 491 24.91 40.36 19.96
N LYS A 492 25.71 40.85 18.99
CA LYS A 492 25.19 41.52 17.81
C LYS A 492 24.18 40.64 17.04
N LEU A 493 24.45 39.36 16.88
CA LEU A 493 23.55 38.40 16.22
C LEU A 493 22.25 38.16 17.02
N LEU A 494 22.34 38.09 18.34
CA LEU A 494 21.18 37.86 19.22
C LEU A 494 20.30 39.12 19.38
N ASP A 495 20.89 40.32 19.42
CA ASP A 495 20.20 41.60 19.58
C ASP A 495 19.51 42.06 18.25
N GLU A 496 19.79 41.38 17.13
CA GLU A 496 19.22 41.71 15.83
C GLU A 496 17.73 41.29 15.77
N GLU A 497 16.81 42.30 15.69
CA GLU A 497 15.36 42.04 15.66
C GLU A 497 14.93 41.22 14.45
N THR A 498 15.49 41.49 13.28
CA THR A 498 15.15 40.79 12.01
C THR A 498 15.76 39.42 11.85
N ALA A 499 16.67 39.02 12.76
CA ALA A 499 17.43 37.76 12.73
C ALA A 499 18.20 37.49 11.43
N ILE A 500 18.50 38.51 10.59
CA ILE A 500 19.16 38.31 9.27
C ILE A 500 20.50 37.58 9.43
N GLY A 501 21.32 37.94 10.39
CA GLY A 501 22.59 37.27 10.64
C GLY A 501 22.42 35.80 11.06
N ARG A 502 21.41 35.49 11.87
CA ARG A 502 21.06 34.11 12.28
C ARG A 502 20.51 33.28 11.12
N TRP A 503 19.70 33.90 10.25
CA TRP A 503 19.28 33.26 8.99
C TRP A 503 20.46 32.99 8.06
N GLY A 504 21.45 33.85 8.04
CA GLY A 504 22.73 33.63 7.31
C GLY A 504 23.47 32.39 7.82
N ILE A 505 23.42 32.09 9.13
CA ILE A 505 24.00 30.89 9.73
C ILE A 505 23.19 29.65 9.27
N VAL A 506 21.86 29.70 9.35
CA VAL A 506 20.99 28.60 8.89
C VAL A 506 21.23 28.30 7.41
N ARG A 507 21.34 29.32 6.55
CA ARG A 507 21.69 29.18 5.15
C ARG A 507 22.98 28.39 4.97
N LYS A 508 24.05 28.85 5.65
CA LYS A 508 25.37 28.23 5.57
C LYS A 508 25.34 26.75 5.99
N GLU A 509 24.60 26.42 7.05
CA GLU A 509 24.44 25.03 7.50
C GLU A 509 23.74 24.15 6.44
N ILE A 510 22.73 24.68 5.72
CA ILE A 510 22.04 23.97 4.64
C ILE A 510 22.99 23.78 3.43
N GLU A 511 23.76 24.82 3.07
CA GLU A 511 24.77 24.75 2.00
C GLU A 511 25.85 23.72 2.32
N GLU A 512 26.37 23.70 3.55
CA GLU A 512 27.35 22.73 4.03
C GLU A 512 26.78 21.29 4.02
N LEU A 513 25.52 21.10 4.45
CA LEU A 513 24.83 19.81 4.40
C LEU A 513 24.71 19.32 2.94
N ALA A 514 24.29 20.21 2.03
CA ALA A 514 24.18 19.90 0.61
C ALA A 514 25.55 19.57 -0.02
N ALA A 515 26.60 20.29 0.34
CA ALA A 515 27.94 20.06 -0.16
C ALA A 515 28.54 18.75 0.33
N THR A 516 28.33 18.42 1.61
CA THR A 516 28.91 17.23 2.27
C THR A 516 28.19 15.96 1.87
N TYR A 517 26.84 15.97 1.95
CA TYR A 517 26.04 14.76 1.77
C TYR A 517 25.27 14.72 0.44
N GLY A 518 24.85 15.87 -0.10
CA GLY A 518 24.00 15.91 -1.29
C GLY A 518 24.70 15.47 -2.58
N LYS A 519 26.02 15.59 -2.67
CA LYS A 519 26.83 15.22 -3.84
C LYS A 519 27.43 13.82 -3.79
N GLU A 520 27.33 13.13 -2.66
CA GLU A 520 27.84 11.75 -2.55
C GLU A 520 27.14 10.80 -3.54
N PRO A 521 27.84 9.84 -4.15
CA PRO A 521 27.29 8.90 -5.13
C PRO A 521 26.05 8.16 -4.62
N LYS A 522 26.03 7.77 -3.33
CA LYS A 522 24.90 7.10 -2.68
C LYS A 522 23.67 7.99 -2.52
N ASN A 523 23.85 9.32 -2.57
CA ASN A 523 22.77 10.30 -2.42
C ASN A 523 22.27 10.88 -3.76
N LYS A 524 22.81 10.43 -4.90
CA LYS A 524 22.22 10.71 -6.21
C LYS A 524 20.79 10.20 -6.27
N ARG A 525 19.95 10.90 -7.04
CA ARG A 525 18.56 10.46 -7.26
C ARG A 525 18.52 9.07 -7.84
N ARG A 526 17.70 8.22 -7.27
CA ARG A 526 17.48 6.82 -7.67
C ARG A 526 16.19 6.64 -8.46
N THR A 527 15.15 7.40 -8.14
CA THR A 527 13.84 7.30 -8.76
C THR A 527 13.75 8.21 -9.99
N LEU A 528 13.35 7.64 -11.12
CA LEU A 528 13.07 8.39 -12.34
C LEU A 528 11.70 9.06 -12.23
N ILE A 529 11.58 10.29 -12.73
CA ILE A 529 10.32 11.01 -12.84
C ILE A 529 10.01 11.17 -14.32
N GLU A 530 9.14 10.33 -14.84
CA GLU A 530 8.76 10.29 -16.25
C GLU A 530 7.25 10.07 -16.33
N ALA A 531 6.52 11.10 -16.75
CA ALA A 531 5.10 10.98 -17.00
C ALA A 531 4.82 9.96 -18.11
N ALA A 532 3.81 9.14 -17.92
CA ALA A 532 3.38 8.18 -18.92
C ALA A 532 2.64 8.91 -20.05
N GLU A 533 3.36 9.57 -20.93
CA GLU A 533 2.75 10.42 -21.97
C GLU A 533 2.11 9.66 -23.13
N ASN A 534 2.32 8.35 -23.31
CA ASN A 534 1.72 7.56 -24.41
C ASN A 534 1.69 6.06 -24.08
N GLU A 535 1.05 5.68 -22.99
CA GLU A 535 0.80 4.24 -22.79
C GLU A 535 -0.26 3.76 -23.78
N VAL A 536 0.10 2.80 -24.62
CA VAL A 536 -0.87 2.03 -25.38
C VAL A 536 -1.75 1.29 -24.38
N GLU A 537 -3.00 1.68 -24.24
CA GLU A 537 -3.97 0.96 -23.43
C GLU A 537 -4.25 -0.40 -24.08
N TYR A 538 -3.70 -1.45 -23.51
CA TYR A 538 -4.05 -2.81 -23.88
C TYR A 538 -5.32 -3.23 -23.13
N THR A 539 -6.31 -3.71 -23.87
CA THR A 539 -7.49 -4.34 -23.31
C THR A 539 -7.14 -5.72 -22.75
N ALA A 540 -8.01 -6.30 -21.92
CA ALA A 540 -7.78 -7.66 -21.41
C ALA A 540 -7.72 -8.70 -22.56
N GLU A 541 -8.29 -8.40 -23.71
CA GLU A 541 -8.32 -9.24 -24.90
C GLU A 541 -6.98 -9.26 -25.65
N ASP A 542 -6.26 -8.14 -25.64
CA ASP A 542 -4.95 -8.04 -26.30
C ASP A 542 -3.90 -8.97 -25.71
N PHE A 543 -4.07 -9.37 -24.45
CA PHE A 543 -3.16 -10.29 -23.76
C PHE A 543 -3.46 -11.76 -24.02
N ILE A 544 -4.62 -12.08 -24.61
CA ILE A 544 -5.02 -13.47 -24.88
C ILE A 544 -4.52 -13.84 -26.28
N VAL A 545 -3.74 -14.93 -26.36
CA VAL A 545 -3.38 -15.52 -27.65
C VAL A 545 -4.63 -16.10 -28.27
N ALA A 546 -5.00 -15.62 -29.46
CA ALA A 546 -6.15 -16.12 -30.18
C ALA A 546 -5.86 -17.54 -30.72
N GLU A 547 -6.54 -18.53 -30.17
CA GLU A 547 -6.51 -19.93 -30.61
C GLU A 547 -7.94 -20.47 -30.64
N ASP A 548 -8.27 -21.28 -31.64
CA ASP A 548 -9.56 -21.96 -31.69
C ASP A 548 -9.62 -23.11 -30.71
N ASN A 549 -10.70 -23.18 -29.96
CA ASN A 549 -10.93 -24.21 -28.94
C ASN A 549 -12.38 -24.70 -29.00
N HIS A 550 -12.56 -25.96 -28.64
CA HIS A 550 -13.85 -26.56 -28.33
C HIS A 550 -14.10 -26.46 -26.81
N VAL A 551 -15.31 -26.10 -26.44
CA VAL A 551 -15.81 -26.08 -25.05
C VAL A 551 -16.88 -27.13 -24.91
N LEU A 552 -16.68 -28.06 -24.02
CA LEU A 552 -17.61 -29.12 -23.66
C LEU A 552 -18.27 -28.82 -22.33
N VAL A 553 -19.60 -29.01 -22.31
CA VAL A 553 -20.42 -28.93 -21.09
C VAL A 553 -21.18 -30.22 -20.93
N THR A 554 -21.17 -30.79 -19.73
CA THR A 554 -21.92 -32.01 -19.43
C THR A 554 -23.26 -31.71 -18.76
N ALA A 555 -24.16 -32.68 -18.72
CA ALA A 555 -25.46 -32.54 -18.08
C ALA A 555 -25.35 -32.34 -16.55
N ASP A 556 -24.30 -32.87 -15.92
CA ASP A 556 -24.00 -32.67 -14.49
C ASP A 556 -23.28 -31.32 -14.22
N GLY A 557 -23.03 -30.50 -15.26
CA GLY A 557 -22.44 -29.18 -15.12
C GLY A 557 -20.91 -29.17 -15.02
N TRP A 558 -20.23 -30.16 -15.59
CA TRP A 558 -18.78 -30.15 -15.75
C TRP A 558 -18.40 -29.46 -17.06
N VAL A 559 -17.33 -28.65 -17.01
CA VAL A 559 -16.86 -27.87 -18.15
C VAL A 559 -15.38 -28.09 -18.40
N LYS A 560 -14.98 -28.16 -19.68
CA LYS A 560 -13.59 -28.22 -20.11
C LYS A 560 -13.41 -27.63 -21.48
N ARG A 561 -12.19 -27.17 -21.80
CA ARG A 561 -11.80 -26.79 -23.17
C ARG A 561 -10.60 -27.58 -23.67
N GLN A 562 -10.54 -27.78 -24.97
CA GLN A 562 -9.39 -28.37 -25.70
C GLN A 562 -9.33 -27.76 -27.10
N LYS A 563 -8.21 -27.87 -27.79
CA LYS A 563 -8.08 -27.42 -29.19
C LYS A 563 -9.11 -28.11 -30.06
N GLU A 564 -9.31 -29.39 -29.87
CA GLU A 564 -10.28 -30.24 -30.54
C GLU A 564 -10.82 -31.29 -29.57
N ILE A 565 -12.13 -31.50 -29.59
CA ILE A 565 -12.83 -32.49 -28.77
C ILE A 565 -13.61 -33.44 -29.70
N ASN A 566 -13.28 -34.70 -29.66
CA ASN A 566 -14.11 -35.73 -30.28
C ASN A 566 -15.18 -36.19 -29.26
N PRO A 567 -16.47 -35.99 -29.53
CA PRO A 567 -17.55 -36.33 -28.60
C PRO A 567 -17.65 -37.84 -28.29
N GLU A 568 -17.18 -38.71 -29.16
CA GLU A 568 -17.28 -40.17 -28.98
C GLU A 568 -16.20 -40.72 -28.06
N THR A 569 -15.02 -40.07 -28.00
CA THR A 569 -13.86 -40.59 -27.27
C THR A 569 -13.46 -39.73 -26.07
N THR A 570 -14.09 -38.61 -25.85
CA THR A 570 -13.77 -37.68 -24.74
C THR A 570 -14.12 -38.29 -23.40
N ARG A 571 -13.27 -38.08 -22.38
CA ARG A 571 -13.51 -38.59 -21.04
C ARG A 571 -14.64 -37.85 -20.36
N LEU A 572 -15.67 -38.58 -19.91
CA LEU A 572 -16.77 -38.11 -19.07
C LEU A 572 -16.78 -38.87 -17.74
N ARG A 573 -17.50 -38.34 -16.76
CA ARG A 573 -17.79 -39.06 -15.51
C ARG A 573 -18.78 -40.18 -15.77
N GLU A 574 -18.75 -41.20 -14.95
CA GLU A 574 -19.66 -42.32 -15.05
C GLU A 574 -21.12 -41.85 -14.92
N GLY A 575 -21.97 -42.23 -15.85
CA GLY A 575 -23.39 -41.82 -15.89
C GLY A 575 -23.67 -40.42 -16.42
N ASP A 576 -22.66 -39.59 -16.71
CA ASP A 576 -22.83 -38.25 -17.27
C ASP A 576 -22.85 -38.28 -18.81
N ARG A 577 -23.42 -37.25 -19.41
CA ARG A 577 -23.50 -37.08 -20.86
C ARG A 577 -23.14 -35.71 -21.33
N ILE A 578 -22.74 -35.57 -22.57
CA ILE A 578 -22.49 -34.25 -23.17
C ILE A 578 -23.83 -33.54 -23.29
N LEU A 579 -23.92 -32.35 -22.74
CA LEU A 579 -25.05 -31.41 -22.88
C LEU A 579 -24.86 -30.53 -24.12
N ALA A 580 -23.68 -29.95 -24.27
CA ALA A 580 -23.32 -29.08 -25.37
C ALA A 580 -21.83 -29.17 -25.70
N LEU A 581 -21.49 -29.00 -26.96
CA LEU A 581 -20.15 -28.87 -27.49
C LEU A 581 -20.10 -27.72 -28.48
N VAL A 582 -19.38 -26.65 -28.13
CA VAL A 582 -19.32 -25.42 -28.90
C VAL A 582 -17.90 -25.08 -29.28
N ALA A 583 -17.68 -24.38 -30.41
CA ALA A 583 -16.36 -23.93 -30.84
C ALA A 583 -16.26 -22.40 -30.75
N GLY A 584 -15.07 -21.89 -30.48
CA GLY A 584 -14.78 -20.45 -30.47
C GLY A 584 -13.33 -20.16 -30.23
N SER A 585 -12.92 -18.89 -30.48
CA SER A 585 -11.60 -18.38 -30.13
C SER A 585 -11.47 -18.27 -28.60
N THR A 586 -10.28 -18.47 -28.08
CA THR A 586 -9.94 -18.19 -26.67
C THR A 586 -10.31 -16.78 -26.21
N ARG A 587 -10.35 -15.80 -27.12
CA ARG A 587 -10.79 -14.42 -26.87
C ARG A 587 -12.29 -14.27 -26.78
N ALA A 588 -13.02 -15.13 -27.50
CA ALA A 588 -14.49 -15.11 -27.52
C ALA A 588 -15.08 -15.55 -26.18
N THR A 589 -16.35 -15.24 -25.98
CA THR A 589 -17.09 -15.65 -24.80
C THR A 589 -18.03 -16.83 -25.11
N VAL A 590 -18.42 -17.55 -24.09
CA VAL A 590 -19.46 -18.57 -24.11
C VAL A 590 -20.50 -18.26 -23.03
N ALA A 591 -21.77 -18.29 -23.41
CA ALA A 591 -22.88 -18.11 -22.49
C ALA A 591 -23.51 -19.45 -22.12
N PHE A 592 -23.66 -19.70 -20.82
CA PHE A 592 -24.31 -20.87 -20.23
C PHE A 592 -25.69 -20.48 -19.72
N PHE A 593 -26.74 -21.11 -20.19
CA PHE A 593 -28.11 -20.82 -19.83
C PHE A 593 -28.62 -21.83 -18.81
N SER A 594 -29.21 -21.36 -17.70
CA SER A 594 -29.68 -22.24 -16.63
C SER A 594 -31.17 -22.49 -16.66
N ASN A 595 -31.58 -23.58 -16.00
CA ASN A 595 -33.00 -23.93 -15.81
C ASN A 595 -33.77 -22.85 -15.02
N PHE A 596 -33.10 -21.99 -14.25
CA PHE A 596 -33.73 -20.89 -13.50
C PHE A 596 -33.81 -19.58 -14.31
N GLY A 597 -33.52 -19.63 -15.60
CA GLY A 597 -33.63 -18.47 -16.51
C GLY A 597 -32.51 -17.44 -16.30
N THR A 598 -31.33 -17.88 -15.86
CA THR A 598 -30.14 -17.05 -15.71
C THR A 598 -29.09 -17.48 -16.73
N ALA A 599 -28.44 -16.53 -17.37
CA ALA A 599 -27.31 -16.76 -18.25
C ALA A 599 -26.02 -16.34 -17.55
N TYR A 600 -24.97 -17.14 -17.68
CA TYR A 600 -23.63 -16.94 -17.15
C TYR A 600 -22.64 -16.90 -18.30
N THR A 601 -21.86 -15.84 -18.41
CA THR A 601 -20.91 -15.66 -19.53
C THR A 601 -19.50 -15.49 -19.02
N CYS A 602 -18.56 -16.29 -19.56
CA CYS A 602 -17.12 -16.10 -19.36
C CYS A 602 -16.38 -16.22 -20.71
N ARG A 603 -15.10 -15.83 -20.71
CA ARG A 603 -14.24 -16.10 -21.87
C ARG A 603 -13.94 -17.59 -21.99
N ILE A 604 -13.73 -18.05 -23.21
CA ILE A 604 -13.32 -19.44 -23.47
C ILE A 604 -11.98 -19.75 -22.81
N ILE A 605 -11.06 -18.76 -22.72
CA ILE A 605 -9.78 -18.93 -22.05
C ILE A 605 -9.91 -19.24 -20.55
N ASP A 606 -10.97 -18.76 -19.90
CA ASP A 606 -11.18 -18.93 -18.46
C ASP A 606 -11.65 -20.34 -18.10
N ILE A 607 -12.08 -21.12 -19.10
CA ILE A 607 -12.50 -22.51 -18.92
C ILE A 607 -11.29 -23.41 -18.82
N PRO A 608 -11.22 -24.35 -17.86
CA PRO A 608 -10.07 -25.21 -17.66
C PRO A 608 -9.69 -26.01 -18.92
N ALA A 609 -8.40 -25.92 -19.32
CA ALA A 609 -7.82 -26.68 -20.40
C ALA A 609 -7.38 -28.05 -19.88
N THR A 610 -8.15 -29.11 -20.12
CA THR A 610 -7.82 -30.45 -19.63
C THR A 610 -8.34 -31.56 -20.55
N THR A 611 -7.60 -32.67 -20.64
CA THR A 611 -8.01 -33.93 -21.28
C THR A 611 -8.78 -34.87 -20.33
N GLY A 612 -8.91 -34.49 -19.05
CA GLY A 612 -9.66 -35.21 -18.02
C GLY A 612 -11.17 -34.93 -18.10
N HIS A 613 -11.83 -35.08 -16.95
CA HIS A 613 -13.29 -34.87 -16.84
C HIS A 613 -13.73 -33.38 -16.87
N GLY A 614 -12.81 -32.46 -16.71
CA GLY A 614 -13.13 -31.02 -16.55
C GLY A 614 -13.24 -30.59 -15.08
N GLU A 615 -13.87 -29.46 -14.89
CA GLU A 615 -14.18 -28.91 -13.54
C GLU A 615 -15.65 -28.54 -13.44
N PRO A 616 -16.21 -28.52 -12.20
CA PRO A 616 -17.59 -28.07 -11.97
C PRO A 616 -17.73 -26.57 -12.32
N ILE A 617 -18.78 -26.20 -13.03
CA ILE A 617 -19.08 -24.83 -13.45
C ILE A 617 -19.25 -23.89 -12.25
N GLN A 618 -19.58 -24.41 -11.07
CA GLN A 618 -19.69 -23.67 -9.80
C GLN A 618 -18.36 -23.01 -9.38
N LYS A 619 -17.21 -23.47 -9.89
CA LYS A 619 -15.94 -22.76 -9.70
C LYS A 619 -15.90 -21.40 -10.39
N LEU A 620 -16.55 -21.31 -11.54
CA LEU A 620 -16.63 -20.07 -12.33
C LEU A 620 -17.77 -19.15 -11.86
N PHE A 621 -18.93 -19.73 -11.52
CA PHE A 621 -20.16 -18.99 -11.25
C PHE A 621 -20.82 -19.43 -9.92
N LYS A 622 -21.66 -18.54 -9.39
CA LYS A 622 -22.43 -18.83 -8.16
C LYS A 622 -23.84 -19.30 -8.52
N LEU A 623 -23.98 -20.61 -8.80
CA LEU A 623 -25.26 -21.22 -9.05
C LEU A 623 -26.05 -21.40 -7.73
N LYS A 624 -27.39 -21.34 -7.82
CA LYS A 624 -28.31 -21.61 -6.70
C LYS A 624 -28.50 -23.13 -6.54
N ASP A 625 -29.00 -23.53 -5.36
CA ASP A 625 -29.35 -24.92 -5.13
C ASP A 625 -30.39 -25.40 -6.14
N GLY A 626 -30.15 -26.55 -6.78
CA GLY A 626 -30.99 -27.08 -7.85
C GLY A 626 -30.83 -26.40 -9.21
N GLU A 627 -30.00 -25.36 -9.35
CA GLU A 627 -29.75 -24.70 -10.63
C GLU A 627 -28.79 -25.53 -11.47
N LYS A 628 -29.20 -25.83 -12.73
CA LYS A 628 -28.45 -26.61 -13.70
C LYS A 628 -28.35 -25.87 -15.01
N ILE A 629 -27.28 -26.13 -15.78
CA ILE A 629 -27.13 -25.61 -17.14
C ILE A 629 -27.97 -26.47 -18.09
N VAL A 630 -28.71 -25.80 -18.95
CA VAL A 630 -29.58 -26.45 -19.96
C VAL A 630 -29.09 -26.20 -21.38
N ALA A 631 -28.22 -25.19 -21.58
CA ALA A 631 -27.63 -24.93 -22.89
C ALA A 631 -26.32 -24.14 -22.74
N ALA A 632 -25.46 -24.21 -23.75
CA ALA A 632 -24.31 -23.35 -23.93
C ALA A 632 -24.24 -22.85 -25.39
N ILE A 633 -24.00 -21.57 -25.57
CA ILE A 633 -23.90 -20.93 -26.89
C ILE A 633 -22.59 -20.16 -26.98
N SER A 634 -21.79 -20.43 -28.02
CA SER A 634 -20.61 -19.64 -28.34
C SER A 634 -21.00 -18.26 -28.84
N MET A 635 -20.38 -17.23 -28.30
CA MET A 635 -20.55 -15.85 -28.70
C MET A 635 -19.44 -15.39 -29.66
N ASP A 636 -18.64 -16.33 -30.21
CA ASP A 636 -17.64 -16.05 -31.25
C ASP A 636 -18.34 -15.45 -32.50
N ASP A 637 -17.78 -14.36 -33.01
CA ASP A 637 -18.39 -13.63 -34.17
C ASP A 637 -18.54 -14.49 -35.42
N ARG A 638 -17.76 -15.57 -35.55
CA ARG A 638 -17.87 -16.55 -36.67
C ARG A 638 -19.01 -17.52 -36.46
N VAL A 639 -19.43 -17.78 -35.21
CA VAL A 639 -20.59 -18.64 -34.87
C VAL A 639 -21.87 -17.79 -34.76
N LEU A 640 -21.75 -16.67 -34.10
CA LEU A 640 -22.85 -15.76 -33.79
C LEU A 640 -22.53 -14.34 -34.30
N PRO A 641 -22.73 -14.03 -35.61
CA PRO A 641 -22.34 -12.74 -36.17
C PRO A 641 -23.06 -11.56 -35.51
N PRO A 642 -22.36 -10.51 -35.07
CA PRO A 642 -22.97 -9.37 -34.37
C PRO A 642 -24.07 -8.68 -35.18
N LYS A 643 -23.89 -8.53 -36.49
CA LYS A 643 -24.90 -7.96 -37.39
C LYS A 643 -26.19 -8.78 -37.43
N ALA A 644 -26.15 -10.07 -37.16
CA ALA A 644 -27.34 -10.93 -37.14
C ALA A 644 -28.07 -10.91 -35.81
N THR A 645 -27.39 -10.57 -34.70
CA THR A 645 -27.92 -10.53 -33.34
C THR A 645 -28.30 -9.13 -32.87
N ALA A 646 -27.85 -8.08 -33.57
CA ALA A 646 -28.10 -6.70 -33.20
C ALA A 646 -29.61 -6.37 -33.21
N ILE A 647 -30.10 -5.78 -32.13
CA ILE A 647 -31.45 -5.26 -32.00
C ILE A 647 -31.51 -3.90 -32.70
N ASP A 648 -32.51 -3.68 -33.57
CA ASP A 648 -32.71 -2.37 -34.18
C ASP A 648 -33.18 -1.35 -33.10
N PRO A 649 -32.42 -0.30 -32.85
CA PRO A 649 -32.81 0.73 -31.85
C PRO A 649 -34.14 1.41 -32.20
N LYS A 650 -34.56 1.39 -33.47
CA LYS A 650 -35.83 1.97 -33.96
C LYS A 650 -37.01 1.04 -33.79
N ALA A 651 -36.76 -0.26 -33.60
CA ALA A 651 -37.76 -1.30 -33.41
C ALA A 651 -37.34 -2.31 -32.34
N PRO A 652 -37.22 -1.90 -31.07
CA PRO A 652 -36.64 -2.73 -30.00
C PRO A 652 -37.43 -4.01 -29.70
N ASP A 653 -38.70 -4.07 -30.07
CA ASP A 653 -39.57 -5.25 -29.93
C ASP A 653 -39.56 -6.18 -31.16
N ALA A 654 -38.82 -5.83 -32.20
CA ALA A 654 -38.62 -6.70 -33.36
C ALA A 654 -37.47 -7.67 -33.11
N ALA A 655 -37.68 -8.95 -33.38
CA ALA A 655 -36.62 -9.95 -33.23
C ALA A 655 -35.49 -9.71 -34.25
N PRO A 656 -34.23 -9.70 -33.83
CA PRO A 656 -33.08 -9.73 -34.74
C PRO A 656 -33.12 -11.00 -35.60
N LYS A 657 -32.33 -11.01 -36.68
CA LYS A 657 -32.27 -12.17 -37.61
C LYS A 657 -31.91 -13.46 -36.89
N LEU A 658 -31.00 -13.38 -35.91
CA LEU A 658 -30.58 -14.50 -35.05
C LEU A 658 -30.82 -14.10 -33.59
N HIS A 659 -31.63 -14.87 -32.88
CA HIS A 659 -32.09 -14.55 -31.54
C HIS A 659 -32.24 -15.82 -30.70
N GLY A 660 -32.35 -15.65 -29.36
CA GLY A 660 -32.57 -16.75 -28.44
C GLY A 660 -34.03 -17.18 -28.37
N LEU A 661 -34.28 -18.46 -28.20
CA LEU A 661 -35.57 -19.07 -27.88
C LEU A 661 -35.44 -19.80 -26.56
N ALA A 662 -36.40 -19.60 -25.65
CA ALA A 662 -36.52 -20.37 -24.42
C ALA A 662 -37.90 -20.96 -24.25
N VAL A 663 -37.97 -22.19 -23.71
CA VAL A 663 -39.21 -22.89 -23.41
C VAL A 663 -39.17 -23.39 -21.98
N THR A 664 -40.26 -23.21 -21.23
CA THR A 664 -40.37 -23.59 -19.83
C THR A 664 -41.28 -24.81 -19.62
N SER A 665 -41.03 -25.54 -18.49
CA SER A 665 -41.74 -26.77 -18.17
C SER A 665 -43.24 -26.58 -17.92
N ASP A 666 -43.70 -25.37 -17.61
CA ASP A 666 -45.11 -24.98 -17.47
C ASP A 666 -45.77 -24.59 -18.79
N GLY A 667 -45.11 -24.84 -19.94
CA GLY A 667 -45.66 -24.67 -21.27
C GLY A 667 -45.60 -23.24 -21.80
N TYR A 668 -44.77 -22.36 -21.26
CA TYR A 668 -44.54 -21.02 -21.80
C TYR A 668 -43.24 -20.98 -22.64
N SER A 669 -43.14 -19.96 -23.48
CA SER A 669 -41.99 -19.75 -24.33
C SER A 669 -41.80 -18.27 -24.65
N LEU A 670 -40.54 -17.88 -24.88
CA LEU A 670 -40.19 -16.52 -25.31
C LEU A 670 -39.00 -16.55 -26.25
N ARG A 671 -38.94 -15.55 -27.13
CA ARG A 671 -37.71 -15.21 -27.86
C ARG A 671 -37.03 -14.03 -27.20
N PHE A 672 -35.72 -13.99 -27.19
CA PHE A 672 -34.93 -12.96 -26.52
C PHE A 672 -33.66 -12.61 -27.29
N GLY A 673 -33.13 -11.40 -27.07
CA GLY A 673 -31.87 -10.96 -27.70
C GLY A 673 -30.65 -11.69 -27.16
N LEU A 674 -29.76 -12.15 -28.03
CA LEU A 674 -28.50 -12.84 -27.66
C LEU A 674 -27.37 -11.86 -27.44
N ASP A 675 -27.41 -10.65 -28.02
CA ASP A 675 -26.31 -9.68 -27.99
C ASP A 675 -25.93 -9.26 -26.57
N GLY A 676 -26.90 -9.10 -25.67
CA GLY A 676 -26.70 -8.77 -24.26
C GLY A 676 -25.89 -9.80 -23.45
N TYR A 677 -25.64 -11.00 -23.99
CA TYR A 677 -24.90 -12.08 -23.33
C TYR A 677 -23.48 -12.28 -23.92
N ARG A 678 -23.00 -11.38 -24.79
CA ARG A 678 -21.62 -11.37 -25.29
C ARG A 678 -20.63 -10.92 -24.27
N GLU A 679 -21.03 -9.99 -23.41
CA GLU A 679 -20.17 -9.48 -22.34
C GLU A 679 -20.09 -10.45 -21.16
N ILE A 680 -18.90 -10.51 -20.54
CA ILE A 680 -18.67 -11.30 -19.34
C ILE A 680 -19.69 -10.90 -18.26
N SER A 681 -20.33 -11.89 -17.65
CA SER A 681 -21.26 -11.67 -16.56
C SER A 681 -20.57 -11.60 -15.20
N THR A 682 -21.23 -11.03 -14.20
CA THR A 682 -20.87 -11.26 -12.81
C THR A 682 -21.03 -12.75 -12.45
N ARG A 683 -20.45 -13.20 -11.34
CA ARG A 683 -20.63 -14.58 -10.85
C ARG A 683 -22.07 -14.97 -10.59
N SER A 684 -22.98 -13.99 -10.43
CA SER A 684 -24.42 -14.20 -10.21
C SER A 684 -25.24 -14.25 -11.53
N GLY A 685 -24.61 -14.04 -12.67
CA GLY A 685 -25.23 -14.09 -13.99
C GLY A 685 -26.19 -12.94 -14.29
N ARG A 686 -26.87 -13.05 -15.43
CA ARG A 686 -27.92 -12.12 -15.93
C ARG A 686 -29.18 -12.89 -16.27
N LYS A 687 -30.37 -12.40 -15.91
CA LYS A 687 -31.64 -13.06 -16.27
C LYS A 687 -31.90 -12.94 -17.75
N PHE A 688 -32.35 -14.04 -18.41
CA PHE A 688 -32.88 -14.09 -19.76
C PHE A 688 -34.36 -14.49 -19.80
N ALA A 689 -34.84 -15.27 -18.80
CA ALA A 689 -36.21 -15.67 -18.63
C ALA A 689 -36.64 -15.60 -17.16
N ARG A 690 -37.93 -15.51 -16.93
CA ARG A 690 -38.56 -15.57 -15.59
C ARG A 690 -39.63 -16.69 -15.59
N PRO A 691 -39.21 -17.94 -15.45
CA PRO A 691 -40.15 -19.05 -15.27
C PRO A 691 -41.00 -18.83 -14.02
N ALA A 692 -42.23 -19.35 -14.00
CA ALA A 692 -43.10 -19.31 -12.83
C ALA A 692 -42.52 -20.13 -11.67
N ASP A 693 -43.00 -19.90 -10.44
CA ASP A 693 -42.57 -20.69 -9.29
C ASP A 693 -42.77 -22.18 -9.52
N GLY A 694 -41.71 -22.94 -9.33
CA GLY A 694 -41.68 -24.38 -9.57
C GLY A 694 -41.61 -24.80 -11.06
N ALA A 695 -41.49 -23.83 -11.99
CA ALA A 695 -41.21 -24.12 -13.40
C ALA A 695 -39.74 -23.93 -13.74
N GLU A 696 -39.27 -24.66 -14.72
CA GLU A 696 -37.87 -24.64 -15.16
C GLU A 696 -37.76 -24.41 -16.66
N VAL A 697 -36.70 -23.74 -17.11
CA VAL A 697 -36.36 -23.66 -18.52
C VAL A 697 -35.82 -25.02 -18.95
N LEU A 698 -36.41 -25.57 -19.99
CA LEU A 698 -36.05 -26.87 -20.59
C LEU A 698 -35.14 -26.71 -21.82
N LEU A 699 -35.29 -25.65 -22.56
CA LEU A 699 -34.54 -25.35 -23.77
C LEU A 699 -34.12 -23.90 -23.78
N ALA A 700 -32.87 -23.62 -24.13
CA ALA A 700 -32.39 -22.34 -24.62
C ALA A 700 -31.54 -22.59 -25.87
N SER A 701 -31.87 -21.95 -26.97
CA SER A 701 -31.28 -22.22 -28.30
C SER A 701 -31.23 -20.92 -29.11
N ALA A 702 -30.26 -20.81 -30.02
CA ALA A 702 -30.23 -19.75 -31.03
C ALA A 702 -31.07 -20.17 -32.22
N VAL A 703 -31.95 -19.30 -32.69
CA VAL A 703 -32.89 -19.57 -33.79
C VAL A 703 -32.98 -18.40 -34.78
N LEU A 704 -33.30 -18.71 -36.02
CA LEU A 704 -33.58 -17.72 -37.09
C LEU A 704 -35.07 -17.36 -37.16
N GLY A 705 -35.95 -18.09 -36.47
CA GLY A 705 -37.40 -17.94 -36.50
C GLY A 705 -38.11 -18.90 -37.41
N SER A 706 -37.43 -19.46 -38.40
CA SER A 706 -37.99 -20.45 -39.34
C SER A 706 -38.07 -21.88 -38.81
N GLU A 707 -37.40 -22.18 -37.72
CA GLU A 707 -37.37 -23.48 -37.07
C GLU A 707 -38.73 -23.86 -36.50
N ILE A 708 -38.99 -25.16 -36.42
CA ILE A 708 -40.16 -25.73 -35.78
C ILE A 708 -39.83 -26.17 -34.35
N VAL A 709 -40.57 -25.61 -33.43
CA VAL A 709 -40.48 -26.04 -32.01
C VAL A 709 -41.35 -27.27 -31.84
N ILE A 710 -40.71 -28.39 -31.43
CA ILE A 710 -41.39 -29.64 -31.10
C ILE A 710 -41.31 -29.83 -29.61
N CYS A 711 -42.46 -29.81 -28.94
CA CYS A 711 -42.51 -30.02 -27.49
C CYS A 711 -43.43 -31.19 -27.13
N ALA A 712 -43.06 -31.95 -26.10
CA ALA A 712 -43.82 -33.08 -25.60
C ALA A 712 -44.05 -32.99 -24.06
N SER A 713 -45.32 -33.18 -23.67
CA SER A 713 -45.74 -33.17 -22.28
C SER A 713 -45.70 -34.56 -21.67
N ARG A 714 -45.61 -34.63 -20.32
CA ARG A 714 -45.64 -35.88 -19.56
C ARG A 714 -46.90 -36.71 -19.87
N GLU A 715 -48.07 -36.05 -20.03
CA GLU A 715 -49.38 -36.62 -20.30
C GLU A 715 -49.63 -36.89 -21.81
N ARG A 716 -48.59 -37.14 -22.58
CA ARG A 716 -48.65 -37.63 -23.99
C ARG A 716 -49.11 -36.58 -25.01
N ARG A 717 -48.90 -35.28 -24.73
CA ARG A 717 -49.23 -34.24 -25.69
C ARG A 717 -47.99 -33.85 -26.45
N VAL A 718 -48.08 -33.74 -27.79
CA VAL A 718 -47.05 -33.16 -28.65
C VAL A 718 -47.65 -31.94 -29.39
N LEU A 719 -46.89 -30.87 -29.41
CA LEU A 719 -47.27 -29.68 -30.18
C LEU A 719 -46.08 -29.23 -31.05
N LEU A 720 -46.39 -28.87 -32.27
CA LEU A 720 -45.44 -28.32 -33.24
C LEU A 720 -45.93 -26.93 -33.66
N CYS A 721 -45.06 -25.91 -33.49
CA CYS A 721 -45.28 -24.57 -33.97
C CYS A 721 -44.02 -23.94 -34.55
N LYS A 722 -44.16 -22.91 -35.35
CA LYS A 722 -43.02 -22.16 -35.85
C LYS A 722 -42.43 -21.29 -34.71
N ALA A 723 -41.13 -21.13 -34.71
CA ALA A 723 -40.47 -20.30 -33.69
C ALA A 723 -40.87 -18.80 -33.82
N ASP A 724 -41.16 -18.34 -35.01
CA ASP A 724 -41.63 -16.97 -35.28
C ASP A 724 -43.01 -16.62 -34.69
N GLU A 725 -43.85 -17.62 -34.40
CA GLU A 725 -45.12 -17.44 -33.68
C GLU A 725 -44.93 -17.06 -32.20
N ILE A 726 -43.75 -17.32 -31.62
CA ILE A 726 -43.43 -16.99 -30.24
C ILE A 726 -42.99 -15.54 -30.12
N ASN A 727 -43.57 -14.81 -29.18
CA ASN A 727 -43.25 -13.36 -29.04
C ASN A 727 -41.78 -13.12 -28.67
N PHE A 728 -41.17 -12.13 -29.29
CA PHE A 728 -39.88 -11.59 -28.88
C PHE A 728 -40.06 -10.62 -27.70
N LEU A 729 -39.19 -10.71 -26.74
CA LEU A 729 -39.13 -9.82 -25.55
C LEU A 729 -37.78 -9.12 -25.51
N SER A 730 -37.77 -7.80 -25.38
CA SER A 730 -36.55 -7.01 -25.22
C SER A 730 -35.89 -7.16 -23.85
N GLY A 731 -36.58 -7.77 -22.87
CA GLY A 731 -36.08 -8.05 -21.51
C GLY A 731 -36.57 -9.39 -20.96
N PRO A 732 -36.07 -9.79 -19.77
CA PRO A 732 -36.40 -11.07 -19.15
C PRO A 732 -37.90 -11.13 -18.76
N GLY A 733 -38.62 -12.09 -19.27
CA GLY A 733 -40.07 -12.28 -19.03
C GLY A 733 -40.50 -13.72 -18.91
N LYS A 734 -41.79 -13.93 -18.63
CA LYS A 734 -42.43 -15.27 -18.63
C LYS A 734 -42.68 -15.78 -20.05
N GLY A 735 -42.89 -14.86 -21.00
CA GLY A 735 -43.23 -15.20 -22.40
C GLY A 735 -44.70 -15.49 -22.61
N VAL A 736 -45.02 -16.21 -23.70
CA VAL A 736 -46.36 -16.56 -24.13
C VAL A 736 -46.63 -18.04 -24.01
N LEU A 737 -47.89 -18.42 -23.91
CA LEU A 737 -48.29 -19.81 -23.86
C LEU A 737 -47.92 -20.53 -25.19
N LEU A 738 -47.07 -21.52 -25.10
CA LEU A 738 -46.68 -22.42 -26.19
C LEU A 738 -47.69 -23.55 -26.34
N ILE A 739 -47.96 -24.28 -25.26
CA ILE A 739 -48.94 -25.38 -25.21
C ILE A 739 -49.78 -25.25 -23.96
N LYS A 740 -51.07 -25.52 -24.10
CA LYS A 740 -52.01 -25.53 -22.97
C LYS A 740 -51.98 -26.88 -22.30
N LEU A 741 -51.41 -26.90 -21.10
CA LEU A 741 -51.28 -28.08 -20.24
C LEU A 741 -52.38 -28.11 -19.19
N ASP A 742 -52.75 -29.29 -18.74
CA ASP A 742 -53.61 -29.52 -17.57
C ASP A 742 -52.83 -29.24 -16.28
N LYS A 743 -53.50 -28.99 -15.16
CA LYS A 743 -52.84 -28.53 -13.90
C LYS A 743 -51.73 -29.47 -13.36
N THR A 744 -51.86 -30.75 -13.69
CA THR A 744 -50.91 -31.80 -13.26
C THR A 744 -49.84 -32.15 -14.30
N ASP A 745 -50.01 -31.64 -15.53
CA ASP A 745 -49.12 -31.93 -16.69
C ASP A 745 -48.00 -30.91 -16.77
N ARG A 746 -46.83 -31.36 -17.28
CA ARG A 746 -45.65 -30.52 -17.52
C ARG A 746 -44.98 -30.94 -18.82
N LEU A 747 -44.36 -30.01 -19.52
CA LEU A 747 -43.41 -30.34 -20.58
C LEU A 747 -42.22 -31.07 -19.98
N LEU A 748 -41.78 -32.11 -20.67
CA LEU A 748 -40.56 -32.87 -20.30
C LEU A 748 -39.46 -32.70 -21.37
N ALA A 749 -39.79 -32.47 -22.60
CA ALA A 749 -38.86 -32.41 -23.72
C ALA A 749 -39.23 -31.35 -24.73
N VAL A 750 -38.23 -30.69 -25.26
CA VAL A 750 -38.37 -29.69 -26.34
C VAL A 750 -37.15 -29.74 -27.23
N ILE A 751 -37.33 -29.66 -28.52
CA ILE A 751 -36.27 -29.43 -29.52
C ILE A 751 -36.69 -28.35 -30.53
N THR A 752 -35.70 -27.75 -31.19
CA THR A 752 -35.89 -26.96 -32.39
C THR A 752 -35.50 -27.82 -33.60
N ALA A 753 -36.37 -27.91 -34.57
CA ALA A 753 -36.19 -28.73 -35.79
C ALA A 753 -36.09 -27.81 -37.01
N THR A 754 -35.16 -28.10 -37.91
CA THR A 754 -34.98 -27.41 -39.20
C THR A 754 -35.57 -28.18 -40.35
N ASP A 755 -35.62 -29.49 -40.21
CA ASP A 755 -36.21 -30.42 -41.23
C ASP A 755 -36.88 -31.60 -40.52
N ASP A 756 -37.37 -32.59 -41.35
CA ASP A 756 -38.06 -33.77 -40.88
C ASP A 756 -37.15 -34.85 -40.28
N ARG A 757 -35.82 -34.72 -40.40
CA ARG A 757 -34.84 -35.58 -39.80
C ARG A 757 -34.61 -35.28 -38.34
N ASP A 758 -34.82 -34.02 -37.96
CA ASP A 758 -34.72 -33.60 -36.55
C ASP A 758 -35.90 -34.20 -35.78
N THR A 759 -35.61 -35.12 -34.87
CA THR A 759 -36.60 -35.93 -34.17
C THR A 759 -36.45 -35.87 -32.66
N LEU A 760 -37.54 -35.57 -31.97
CA LEU A 760 -37.66 -35.72 -30.53
C LEU A 760 -38.03 -37.17 -30.21
N THR A 761 -37.15 -37.96 -29.66
CA THR A 761 -37.43 -39.35 -29.28
C THR A 761 -37.74 -39.44 -27.81
N VAL A 762 -38.87 -40.08 -27.46
CA VAL A 762 -39.31 -40.29 -26.08
C VAL A 762 -39.67 -41.75 -25.88
N LYS A 763 -39.38 -42.28 -24.69
CA LYS A 763 -39.78 -43.60 -24.25
C LYS A 763 -40.98 -43.51 -23.33
N THR A 764 -41.94 -44.34 -23.54
CA THR A 764 -43.19 -44.33 -22.72
C THR A 764 -43.11 -45.37 -21.58
N THR A 765 -43.92 -45.23 -20.55
CA THR A 765 -44.04 -46.14 -19.44
C THR A 765 -44.47 -47.55 -19.86
N MET A 766 -45.00 -47.68 -21.06
CA MET A 766 -45.37 -48.98 -21.69
C MET A 766 -44.21 -49.61 -22.47
N GLY A 767 -43.00 -48.99 -22.41
CA GLY A 767 -41.77 -49.52 -23.00
C GLY A 767 -41.58 -49.22 -24.49
N GLY A 768 -42.52 -48.53 -25.16
CA GLY A 768 -42.42 -48.18 -26.55
C GLY A 768 -41.67 -46.85 -26.80
N GLU A 769 -40.80 -46.76 -27.79
CA GLU A 769 -40.18 -45.51 -28.28
C GLU A 769 -41.10 -44.83 -29.27
N GLN A 770 -41.21 -43.48 -29.10
CA GLN A 770 -42.01 -42.68 -30.04
C GLN A 770 -41.09 -41.58 -30.62
N ARG A 771 -41.09 -41.45 -31.89
CA ARG A 771 -40.35 -40.42 -32.68
C ARG A 771 -41.32 -39.30 -33.07
N LEU A 772 -41.06 -38.09 -32.59
CA LEU A 772 -41.89 -36.97 -32.80
C LEU A 772 -41.16 -35.99 -33.72
N ASN A 773 -41.63 -35.83 -34.93
CA ASN A 773 -41.05 -34.98 -35.97
C ASN A 773 -42.10 -34.35 -36.90
N THR A 774 -41.69 -33.47 -37.80
CA THR A 774 -42.57 -32.73 -38.74
C THR A 774 -43.18 -33.64 -39.82
N GLY A 775 -42.52 -34.75 -40.15
CA GLY A 775 -43.04 -35.76 -41.13
C GLY A 775 -44.25 -36.54 -40.57
N ARG A 776 -44.33 -36.65 -39.21
CA ARG A 776 -45.39 -37.48 -38.58
C ARG A 776 -46.53 -36.65 -37.98
N TYR A 777 -46.25 -35.41 -37.55
CA TYR A 777 -47.24 -34.52 -36.90
C TYR A 777 -47.33 -33.18 -37.61
N LYS A 778 -48.58 -32.69 -37.75
CA LYS A 778 -48.83 -31.40 -38.39
C LYS A 778 -48.44 -30.24 -37.47
N ILE A 779 -47.91 -29.19 -38.07
CA ILE A 779 -47.71 -27.90 -37.42
C ILE A 779 -49.04 -27.28 -37.10
N THR A 780 -49.36 -27.04 -35.84
CA THR A 780 -50.70 -26.56 -35.39
C THR A 780 -50.68 -25.15 -34.81
N GLY A 781 -49.53 -24.53 -34.72
CA GLY A 781 -49.39 -23.26 -34.05
C GLY A 781 -49.38 -23.34 -32.53
N ARG A 782 -48.98 -22.23 -31.86
CA ARG A 782 -48.83 -22.14 -30.38
C ARG A 782 -50.18 -22.00 -29.66
N GLY A 783 -50.24 -22.31 -28.38
CA GLY A 783 -51.36 -22.05 -27.45
C GLY A 783 -52.45 -23.14 -27.47
N GLY A 784 -52.36 -24.13 -28.36
CA GLY A 784 -53.26 -25.27 -28.42
C GLY A 784 -52.94 -26.34 -27.39
N ARG A 785 -53.78 -27.39 -27.33
CA ARG A 785 -53.56 -28.57 -26.47
C ARG A 785 -52.58 -29.59 -27.10
N GLY A 786 -52.24 -29.40 -28.39
CA GLY A 786 -51.44 -30.37 -29.14
C GLY A 786 -52.16 -31.71 -29.45
N HIS A 787 -51.42 -32.64 -30.03
CA HIS A 787 -51.91 -33.99 -30.38
C HIS A 787 -51.53 -35.00 -29.31
N GLU A 788 -52.36 -36.00 -29.11
CA GLU A 788 -51.96 -37.21 -28.39
C GLU A 788 -51.13 -38.11 -29.29
N PHE A 789 -49.97 -38.51 -28.86
CA PHE A 789 -49.07 -39.36 -29.63
C PHE A 789 -49.12 -40.82 -29.24
N VAL A 790 -49.71 -41.16 -28.10
CA VAL A 790 -50.01 -42.53 -27.68
C VAL A 790 -51.33 -42.58 -26.92
N SER A 791 -52.05 -43.68 -26.99
CA SER A 791 -53.38 -43.83 -26.34
C SER A 791 -53.31 -44.14 -24.87
N ARG A 792 -52.22 -44.72 -24.38
CA ARG A 792 -52.03 -45.13 -22.98
C ARG A 792 -50.54 -44.92 -22.55
N GLY A 793 -50.32 -44.74 -21.25
CA GLY A 793 -48.97 -44.48 -20.67
C GLY A 793 -48.60 -43.01 -20.62
N GLN A 794 -47.46 -42.69 -20.02
CA GLN A 794 -46.85 -41.39 -19.91
C GLN A 794 -45.45 -41.39 -20.51
N ILE A 795 -44.80 -40.27 -20.72
CA ILE A 795 -43.35 -40.24 -21.04
C ILE A 795 -42.57 -40.68 -19.78
N ALA A 796 -41.78 -41.72 -19.90
CA ALA A 796 -40.90 -42.22 -18.85
C ALA A 796 -39.49 -41.65 -19.00
N GLU A 797 -39.01 -41.50 -20.22
CA GLU A 797 -37.62 -41.03 -20.50
C GLU A 797 -37.57 -40.28 -21.83
N VAL A 798 -36.63 -39.30 -21.87
CA VAL A 798 -36.30 -38.60 -23.12
C VAL A 798 -34.99 -39.13 -23.62
N ILE A 799 -34.97 -39.62 -24.85
CA ILE A 799 -33.77 -40.13 -25.49
C ILE A 799 -33.11 -38.99 -26.24
N TYR A 800 -31.98 -38.52 -25.74
CA TYR A 800 -31.23 -37.47 -26.37
C TYR A 800 -30.32 -38.01 -27.47
N GLU A 801 -30.33 -37.35 -28.62
CA GLU A 801 -29.36 -37.68 -29.66
C GLU A 801 -27.93 -37.29 -29.23
N PRO A 802 -26.92 -38.05 -29.65
CA PRO A 802 -25.52 -37.70 -29.41
C PRO A 802 -25.19 -36.32 -29.96
N VAL A 803 -24.53 -35.49 -29.15
CA VAL A 803 -24.10 -34.16 -29.56
C VAL A 803 -22.99 -34.31 -30.61
N LYS A 804 -23.18 -33.69 -31.76
CA LYS A 804 -22.23 -33.69 -32.88
C LYS A 804 -21.09 -32.72 -32.63
N ALA A 805 -19.91 -33.02 -33.21
CA ALA A 805 -18.82 -32.05 -33.23
C ALA A 805 -19.26 -30.72 -33.89
N PRO A 806 -18.88 -29.57 -33.37
CA PRO A 806 -19.21 -28.29 -33.97
C PRO A 806 -18.56 -28.17 -35.36
N ALA A 807 -19.19 -27.45 -36.26
CA ALA A 807 -18.58 -27.15 -37.56
C ALA A 807 -17.26 -26.39 -37.37
N ALA A 808 -16.31 -26.64 -38.28
CA ALA A 808 -15.04 -25.94 -38.29
C ALA A 808 -15.29 -24.43 -38.44
N LEU A 809 -14.60 -23.63 -37.62
CA LEU A 809 -14.71 -22.17 -37.70
C LEU A 809 -14.04 -21.65 -38.98
N VAL A 810 -14.76 -20.87 -39.74
CA VAL A 810 -14.26 -20.31 -41.01
C VAL A 810 -13.84 -18.87 -40.75
N GLY A 811 -12.58 -18.52 -41.04
CA GLY A 811 -11.97 -17.22 -40.83
C GLY A 811 -10.92 -17.19 -39.70
N GLU A 812 -10.13 -16.12 -39.66
CA GLU A 812 -9.11 -15.97 -38.63
C GLU A 812 -9.75 -15.76 -37.24
N ALA A 813 -9.13 -16.31 -36.21
CA ALA A 813 -9.46 -16.07 -34.83
C ALA A 813 -9.07 -14.63 -34.48
N LYS A 814 -10.03 -13.75 -34.32
CA LYS A 814 -9.79 -12.34 -33.91
C LYS A 814 -9.59 -12.21 -32.40
#